data_fd1ed91d5553737ce59c2459a86c9a76
#
_entry.id   fd1ed91d5553737ce59c2459a86c9a76
#
_cell.length_a   1.000
_cell.length_b   1.000
_cell.length_c   1.000
_cell.angle_alpha   90.00
_cell.angle_beta   90.00
_cell.angle_gamma   90.00
#
_symmetry.space_group_name_H-M   'P 1'
#
loop_
_entity.id
_entity.type
_entity.pdbx_description
1 polymer ?
#
loop_
_entity_poly.entity_id
_entity_poly.type
_entity_poly.pdbx_seq_one_letter_code
_entity_poly.pdbx_strand_id
1 'polypeptide(L)'
;MSYELLLSPMKIGSMTVKNRTVMTAAEFSLGQTDGTPTQKLMDYYEERAIGGVGMITPGICRVNDMGAASTFTQLSMSRDYHIAPMHEFAERIHRHGAKLCIQLHHPGRQGYSSSTNLLPMLIPIVKRFPKVLDMLFKCTPFLLGMEEKGIIWSVQAPSKCELANHGAMRVHAMSRREVKNLINDYIAAAERCKKAGVDAVELHGGHGYMIQQFLSPNTNKRTDEYGGSFENRMRFVAEIIDGIRDRCGKDYPLIVRLTADEMYDRIGMPGKGYGLETGKRIAMRLEELGVDAINVTSACYDAYNYWLEPTSFEPGWRKYLAKEIKSVVSIPVIAANVMRTPEQAERQLQEGCQDFVASARSFICDPHWVKKAEEGRENEIRRCIGCLNCIRSFMTNAKVGKQGECALNMSVGREKAYFAQERDGEDRTAVVIGAGPAGLTAAQTLARRGFTVDVYEKAEKAGGQVISAASCHLKDKLYWCIEDLMTGARNDGARIHLGSEMTAAQIAETKPDVVIVATGGQPLRPQSIPGINNDNVCLATDIINGHKKIENSRVVVVGSGITGLEVTEFLNDWGCNVTVIEMAPEVAPGAWFQLVDDEMERIKPFGTKFMTSTKLTGIEEKTVLTENAKTGEKGSIPADAVVLSLGVRPVNGLVKELAELGISAVAVGDAGSSGTIADACHSAYDAVMNIK
;
A
#
# COMPACT_ATOMS: atom_id res chain seq x y z
N MET A 1 -15.96 18.18 -16.41
CA MET A 1 -17.22 17.58 -15.85
C MET A 1 -17.50 18.33 -14.55
N SER A 2 -18.73 18.69 -14.21
CA SER A 2 -18.99 19.27 -12.88
C SER A 2 -19.11 18.13 -11.86
N TYR A 3 -18.43 18.25 -10.72
CA TYR A 3 -18.45 17.27 -9.63
C TYR A 3 -19.39 17.76 -8.52
N GLU A 4 -20.67 17.96 -8.85
CA GLU A 4 -21.64 18.65 -7.99
C GLU A 4 -21.92 17.91 -6.69
N LEU A 5 -22.07 16.58 -6.75
CA LEU A 5 -22.26 15.78 -5.53
C LEU A 5 -20.98 15.66 -4.73
N LEU A 6 -19.86 15.34 -5.37
CA LEU A 6 -18.59 15.14 -4.71
C LEU A 6 -18.15 16.37 -3.92
N LEU A 7 -18.35 17.56 -4.48
CA LEU A 7 -17.95 18.85 -3.89
C LEU A 7 -19.03 19.47 -3.00
N SER A 8 -20.23 18.87 -2.90
CA SER A 8 -21.30 19.38 -2.05
C SER A 8 -21.11 19.02 -0.58
N PRO A 9 -21.48 19.91 0.37
CA PRO A 9 -21.42 19.61 1.79
C PRO A 9 -22.47 18.55 2.18
N MET A 10 -22.17 17.78 3.22
CA MET A 10 -23.09 16.82 3.80
C MET A 10 -22.84 16.63 5.30
N LYS A 11 -23.89 16.22 6.05
CA LYS A 11 -23.81 16.00 7.50
C LYS A 11 -23.51 14.54 7.86
N ILE A 12 -22.75 14.36 8.95
CA ILE A 12 -22.61 13.13 9.73
C ILE A 12 -23.00 13.48 11.16
N GLY A 13 -24.17 13.05 11.61
CA GLY A 13 -24.74 13.50 12.87
C GLY A 13 -24.86 15.04 12.92
N SER A 14 -24.27 15.66 13.94
CA SER A 14 -24.23 17.13 14.10
C SER A 14 -23.16 17.81 13.24
N MET A 15 -22.15 17.07 12.74
CA MET A 15 -20.99 17.59 12.01
C MET A 15 -21.31 17.82 10.54
N THR A 16 -21.04 19.01 10.00
CA THR A 16 -21.08 19.28 8.56
C THR A 16 -19.66 19.14 7.99
N VAL A 17 -19.51 18.28 6.97
CA VAL A 17 -18.30 18.11 6.17
C VAL A 17 -18.43 18.94 4.90
N LYS A 18 -17.40 19.72 4.53
CA LYS A 18 -17.45 20.72 3.43
C LYS A 18 -17.66 20.11 2.05
N ASN A 19 -17.33 18.85 1.85
CA ASN A 19 -17.55 18.07 0.62
C ASN A 19 -17.63 16.58 0.97
N ARG A 20 -17.95 15.73 -0.01
CA ARG A 20 -18.15 14.29 0.23
C ARG A 20 -16.88 13.45 0.15
N THR A 21 -15.72 14.02 0.45
CA THR A 21 -14.45 13.30 0.42
C THR A 21 -13.93 12.99 1.81
N VAL A 22 -13.47 11.75 2.01
CA VAL A 22 -12.91 11.27 3.27
C VAL A 22 -11.57 10.60 3.03
N MET A 23 -10.50 11.12 3.63
CA MET A 23 -9.26 10.37 3.75
C MET A 23 -9.42 9.34 4.87
N THR A 24 -9.56 8.08 4.50
CA THR A 24 -9.71 6.99 5.49
C THR A 24 -8.36 6.59 6.08
N ALA A 25 -8.40 6.04 7.29
CA ALA A 25 -7.21 5.69 8.06
C ALA A 25 -6.22 4.81 7.30
N ALA A 26 -4.97 5.25 7.28
CA ALA A 26 -3.81 4.49 6.80
C ALA A 26 -2.59 4.82 7.67
N GLU A 27 -1.97 3.79 8.23
CA GLU A 27 -0.81 3.94 9.11
C GLU A 27 0.48 4.07 8.30
N PHE A 28 1.33 5.04 8.67
CA PHE A 28 2.60 5.35 7.99
C PHE A 28 3.79 5.48 8.94
N SER A 29 3.65 5.12 10.21
CA SER A 29 4.72 5.24 11.22
C SER A 29 5.26 6.67 11.37
N LEU A 30 4.37 7.66 11.34
CA LEU A 30 4.73 9.08 11.45
C LEU A 30 4.56 9.65 12.87
N GLY A 31 3.99 8.91 13.82
CA GLY A 31 3.81 9.34 15.21
C GLY A 31 5.09 9.23 16.04
N GLN A 32 5.03 9.72 17.27
CA GLN A 32 6.05 9.48 18.30
C GLN A 32 5.87 8.08 18.93
N THR A 33 6.91 7.58 19.57
CA THR A 33 6.86 6.30 20.29
C THR A 33 5.90 6.30 21.47
N ASP A 34 5.61 7.47 22.05
CA ASP A 34 4.60 7.63 23.10
C ASP A 34 3.17 7.79 22.57
N GLY A 35 3.02 7.87 21.26
CA GLY A 35 1.73 7.99 20.58
C GLY A 35 1.27 9.43 20.35
N THR A 36 2.10 10.43 20.65
CA THR A 36 1.80 11.83 20.29
C THR A 36 2.05 12.08 18.80
N PRO A 37 1.30 12.98 18.13
CA PRO A 37 1.58 13.38 16.77
C PRO A 37 2.93 14.10 16.66
N THR A 38 3.73 13.76 15.63
CA THR A 38 4.95 14.50 15.30
C THR A 38 4.62 15.69 14.41
N GLN A 39 5.56 16.66 14.30
CA GLN A 39 5.47 17.71 13.28
C GLN A 39 5.29 17.13 11.88
N LYS A 40 6.07 16.09 11.54
CA LYS A 40 6.00 15.37 10.26
C LYS A 40 4.62 14.76 10.00
N LEU A 41 3.98 14.14 11.00
CA LEU A 41 2.63 13.62 10.89
C LEU A 41 1.63 14.75 10.65
N MET A 42 1.75 15.84 11.41
CA MET A 42 0.87 16.99 11.26
C MET A 42 1.02 17.63 9.86
N ASP A 43 2.26 17.82 9.37
CA ASP A 43 2.53 18.35 8.02
C ASP A 43 1.93 17.45 6.93
N TYR A 44 2.05 16.12 7.10
CA TYR A 44 1.49 15.12 6.17
C TYR A 44 -0.03 15.27 6.02
N TYR A 45 -0.78 15.33 7.11
CA TYR A 45 -2.24 15.44 7.06
C TYR A 45 -2.71 16.87 6.74
N GLU A 46 -2.01 17.89 7.20
CA GLU A 46 -2.31 19.29 6.86
C GLU A 46 -2.23 19.54 5.35
N GLU A 47 -1.25 18.94 4.65
CA GLU A 47 -1.14 19.07 3.19
C GLU A 47 -2.38 18.51 2.46
N ARG A 48 -3.00 17.43 2.98
CA ARG A 48 -4.25 16.88 2.42
C ARG A 48 -5.46 17.78 2.74
N ALA A 49 -5.43 18.46 3.88
CA ALA A 49 -6.45 19.46 4.23
C ALA A 49 -6.36 20.70 3.31
N ILE A 50 -5.14 21.18 3.03
CA ILE A 50 -4.83 22.21 2.01
C ILE A 50 -5.30 21.75 0.63
N GLY A 51 -5.11 20.46 0.32
CA GLY A 51 -5.55 19.82 -0.91
C GLY A 51 -7.06 19.59 -1.01
N GLY A 52 -7.87 20.08 -0.06
CA GLY A 52 -9.31 20.16 -0.16
C GLY A 52 -10.12 19.00 0.45
N VAL A 53 -9.48 18.00 1.03
CA VAL A 53 -10.20 16.85 1.64
C VAL A 53 -11.20 17.34 2.69
N GLY A 54 -12.42 16.79 2.68
CA GLY A 54 -13.51 17.19 3.57
C GLY A 54 -13.32 16.68 5.01
N MET A 55 -13.01 15.41 5.17
CA MET A 55 -12.73 14.79 6.48
C MET A 55 -11.46 13.94 6.40
N ILE A 56 -10.61 14.04 7.42
CA ILE A 56 -9.37 13.29 7.53
C ILE A 56 -9.45 12.36 8.74
N THR A 57 -9.24 11.06 8.48
CA THR A 57 -9.06 10.05 9.52
C THR A 57 -7.60 9.62 9.44
N PRO A 58 -6.73 10.06 10.38
CA PRO A 58 -5.33 9.64 10.44
C PRO A 58 -5.18 8.13 10.61
N GLY A 59 -3.95 7.64 10.58
CA GLY A 59 -3.65 6.25 10.92
C GLY A 59 -4.27 5.84 12.25
N ILE A 60 -4.42 4.54 12.45
CA ILE A 60 -5.07 3.96 13.65
C ILE A 60 -4.53 4.55 14.96
N CYS A 61 -5.44 4.82 15.91
CA CYS A 61 -5.12 5.39 17.22
C CYS A 61 -5.42 4.38 18.35
N ARG A 62 -4.40 3.94 19.07
CA ARG A 62 -4.57 2.96 20.15
C ARG A 62 -5.32 3.55 21.34
N VAL A 63 -6.20 2.73 21.93
CA VAL A 63 -7.02 3.11 23.09
C VAL A 63 -6.33 2.83 24.42
N ASN A 64 -5.34 1.93 24.46
CA ASN A 64 -4.50 1.65 25.62
C ASN A 64 -3.07 1.33 25.22
N ASP A 65 -2.15 1.29 26.19
CA ASP A 65 -0.73 1.07 25.94
C ASP A 65 -0.36 -0.43 25.93
N MET A 66 -1.25 -1.28 26.46
CA MET A 66 -1.01 -2.72 26.61
C MET A 66 -1.61 -3.50 25.45
N GLY A 67 -0.77 -4.12 24.63
CA GLY A 67 -1.21 -4.99 23.55
C GLY A 67 -1.95 -4.29 22.39
N ALA A 68 -2.04 -2.97 22.44
CA ALA A 68 -2.87 -2.23 21.50
C ALA A 68 -2.13 -1.75 20.26
N ALA A 69 -0.82 -1.57 20.33
CA ALA A 69 -0.07 -0.97 19.23
C ALA A 69 0.19 -1.97 18.10
N SER A 70 -0.14 -1.58 16.88
CA SER A 70 0.29 -2.27 15.66
C SER A 70 1.72 -1.90 15.27
N THR A 71 2.20 -0.72 15.69
CA THR A 71 3.59 -0.24 15.54
C THR A 71 4.00 0.58 16.75
N PHE A 72 5.31 0.78 16.95
CA PHE A 72 5.83 1.63 18.05
C PHE A 72 5.49 3.11 17.88
N THR A 73 5.17 3.57 16.69
CA THR A 73 4.93 4.99 16.34
C THR A 73 3.47 5.28 16.01
N GLN A 74 2.56 4.41 16.43
CA GLN A 74 1.12 4.58 16.28
C GLN A 74 0.59 5.68 17.21
N LEU A 75 -0.35 6.49 16.72
CA LEU A 75 -1.07 7.47 17.55
C LEU A 75 -1.75 6.81 18.76
N SER A 76 -1.92 7.57 19.82
CA SER A 76 -2.54 7.11 21.07
C SER A 76 -3.45 8.17 21.68
N MET A 77 -4.58 7.72 22.26
CA MET A 77 -5.42 8.49 23.16
C MET A 77 -5.60 7.76 24.50
N SER A 78 -4.62 6.95 24.88
CA SER A 78 -4.65 6.15 26.12
C SER A 78 -4.49 6.96 27.40
N ARG A 79 -3.90 8.16 27.33
CA ARG A 79 -3.55 9.01 28.48
C ARG A 79 -3.92 10.47 28.25
N ASP A 80 -4.14 11.22 29.35
CA ASP A 80 -4.56 12.63 29.27
C ASP A 80 -3.50 13.55 28.67
N TYR A 81 -2.21 13.20 28.77
CA TYR A 81 -1.14 14.01 28.15
C TYR A 81 -1.19 14.01 26.61
N HIS A 82 -1.96 13.10 25.98
CA HIS A 82 -2.19 13.12 24.53
C HIS A 82 -3.18 14.22 24.10
N ILE A 83 -3.99 14.78 25.03
CA ILE A 83 -5.04 15.75 24.69
C ILE A 83 -4.45 17.00 24.06
N ALA A 84 -3.44 17.62 24.66
CA ALA A 84 -2.88 18.86 24.17
C ALA A 84 -2.18 18.72 22.79
N PRO A 85 -1.33 17.71 22.51
CA PRO A 85 -0.77 17.50 21.18
C PRO A 85 -1.82 17.16 20.13
N MET A 86 -2.88 16.43 20.50
CA MET A 86 -3.99 16.11 19.59
C MET A 86 -4.82 17.36 19.27
N HIS A 87 -4.99 18.26 20.24
CA HIS A 87 -5.64 19.55 20.03
C HIS A 87 -4.89 20.41 19.01
N GLU A 88 -3.57 20.52 19.15
CA GLU A 88 -2.73 21.23 18.15
C GLU A 88 -2.92 20.65 16.75
N PHE A 89 -2.95 19.33 16.65
CA PHE A 89 -3.18 18.66 15.37
C PHE A 89 -4.58 18.95 14.81
N ALA A 90 -5.63 18.91 15.65
CA ALA A 90 -6.99 19.25 15.23
C ALA A 90 -7.09 20.69 14.70
N GLU A 91 -6.52 21.66 15.42
CA GLU A 91 -6.50 23.04 15.01
C GLU A 91 -5.81 23.27 13.65
N ARG A 92 -4.73 22.53 13.38
CA ARG A 92 -4.05 22.59 12.07
C ARG A 92 -4.96 22.15 10.94
N ILE A 93 -5.71 21.05 11.12
CA ILE A 93 -6.66 20.55 10.13
C ILE A 93 -7.83 21.51 9.94
N HIS A 94 -8.35 22.08 11.04
CA HIS A 94 -9.48 23.02 11.02
C HIS A 94 -9.19 24.32 10.27
N ARG A 95 -7.95 24.83 10.29
CA ARG A 95 -7.55 26.04 9.54
C ARG A 95 -7.87 25.95 8.04
N HIS A 96 -7.97 24.74 7.49
CA HIS A 96 -8.26 24.48 6.09
C HIS A 96 -9.71 24.02 5.85
N GLY A 97 -10.58 24.15 6.89
CA GLY A 97 -11.99 23.77 6.82
C GLY A 97 -12.25 22.28 6.71
N ALA A 98 -11.24 21.44 6.87
CA ALA A 98 -11.41 19.99 6.95
C ALA A 98 -11.80 19.56 8.37
N LYS A 99 -12.43 18.39 8.50
CA LYS A 99 -12.80 17.76 9.77
C LYS A 99 -11.79 16.70 10.16
N LEU A 100 -11.48 16.57 11.46
CA LEU A 100 -10.61 15.53 12.00
C LEU A 100 -11.46 14.45 12.68
N CYS A 101 -11.29 13.20 12.22
CA CYS A 101 -11.91 12.02 12.83
C CYS A 101 -10.81 11.08 13.33
N ILE A 102 -10.85 10.64 14.58
CA ILE A 102 -9.85 9.71 15.12
C ILE A 102 -10.39 8.28 15.15
N GLN A 103 -9.70 7.36 14.44
CA GLN A 103 -10.07 5.94 14.45
C GLN A 103 -9.51 5.23 15.68
N LEU A 104 -10.38 4.91 16.63
CA LEU A 104 -10.06 4.19 17.85
C LEU A 104 -9.86 2.70 17.57
N HIS A 105 -8.72 2.17 18.00
CA HIS A 105 -8.21 0.88 17.56
C HIS A 105 -7.61 0.04 18.69
N HIS A 106 -7.83 -1.28 18.57
CA HIS A 106 -7.08 -2.32 19.28
C HIS A 106 -6.85 -3.51 18.33
N PRO A 107 -5.61 -3.94 18.11
CA PRO A 107 -5.30 -4.95 17.09
C PRO A 107 -5.85 -6.34 17.38
N GLY A 108 -6.11 -6.65 18.64
CA GLY A 108 -6.53 -8.00 19.01
C GLY A 108 -5.47 -9.05 18.62
N ARG A 109 -5.91 -10.16 18.04
CA ARG A 109 -5.03 -11.24 17.56
C ARG A 109 -4.03 -10.81 16.47
N GLN A 110 -4.22 -9.62 15.89
CA GLN A 110 -3.33 -9.05 14.88
C GLN A 110 -2.24 -8.15 15.49
N GLY A 111 -2.12 -8.10 16.81
CA GLY A 111 -1.02 -7.40 17.50
C GLY A 111 0.34 -7.87 16.99
N TYR A 112 1.25 -6.93 16.78
CA TYR A 112 2.48 -7.18 16.02
C TYR A 112 3.52 -7.95 16.82
N SER A 113 3.51 -7.85 18.14
CA SER A 113 4.36 -8.63 19.02
C SER A 113 4.11 -8.31 20.50
N SER A 114 4.57 -9.18 21.39
CA SER A 114 4.68 -8.93 22.82
C SER A 114 5.64 -7.79 23.16
N SER A 115 6.55 -7.41 22.27
CA SER A 115 7.40 -6.22 22.48
C SER A 115 6.57 -4.94 22.60
N THR A 116 5.39 -4.86 21.97
CA THR A 116 4.45 -3.75 22.16
C THR A 116 3.86 -3.71 23.57
N ASN A 117 3.76 -4.84 24.27
CA ASN A 117 3.31 -4.91 25.67
C ASN A 117 4.33 -4.34 26.65
N LEU A 118 5.61 -4.28 26.26
CA LEU A 118 6.66 -3.63 27.04
C LEU A 118 6.72 -2.11 26.80
N LEU A 119 5.98 -1.61 25.80
CA LEU A 119 5.99 -0.21 25.42
C LEU A 119 5.77 0.77 26.58
N PRO A 120 4.81 0.58 27.51
CA PRO A 120 4.62 1.48 28.63
C PRO A 120 5.85 1.60 29.55
N MET A 121 6.63 0.53 29.67
CA MET A 121 7.88 0.52 30.44
C MET A 121 9.03 1.16 29.66
N LEU A 122 9.00 1.07 28.33
CA LEU A 122 10.06 1.54 27.45
C LEU A 122 9.93 3.02 27.09
N ILE A 123 8.70 3.56 27.04
CA ILE A 123 8.44 4.98 26.70
C ILE A 123 9.33 5.96 27.51
N PRO A 124 9.40 5.89 28.84
CA PRO A 124 10.24 6.79 29.62
C PRO A 124 11.72 6.67 29.27
N ILE A 125 12.19 5.43 29.01
CA ILE A 125 13.58 5.12 28.66
C ILE A 125 13.89 5.67 27.27
N VAL A 126 13.03 5.43 26.29
CA VAL A 126 13.19 5.90 24.92
C VAL A 126 13.13 7.44 24.84
N LYS A 127 12.26 8.08 25.60
CA LYS A 127 12.24 9.56 25.70
C LYS A 127 13.56 10.13 26.24
N ARG A 128 14.17 9.46 27.22
CA ARG A 128 15.45 9.90 27.81
C ARG A 128 16.66 9.55 26.93
N PHE A 129 16.60 8.41 26.27
CA PHE A 129 17.68 7.85 25.46
C PHE A 129 17.15 7.34 24.11
N PRO A 130 16.91 8.21 23.10
CA PRO A 130 16.30 7.82 21.82
C PRO A 130 17.01 6.67 21.09
N LYS A 131 18.34 6.56 21.22
CA LYS A 131 19.14 5.47 20.63
C LYS A 131 18.77 4.07 21.15
N VAL A 132 18.08 3.97 22.28
CA VAL A 132 17.54 2.70 22.79
C VAL A 132 16.49 2.13 21.84
N LEU A 133 15.77 2.98 21.11
CA LEU A 133 14.81 2.54 20.09
C LEU A 133 15.48 1.75 18.96
N ASP A 134 16.64 2.20 18.49
CA ASP A 134 17.41 1.47 17.46
C ASP A 134 17.86 0.10 17.96
N MET A 135 18.22 0.01 19.23
CA MET A 135 18.58 -1.27 19.87
C MET A 135 17.35 -2.19 19.97
N LEU A 136 16.19 -1.66 20.34
CA LEU A 136 14.95 -2.44 20.41
C LEU A 136 14.56 -3.00 19.06
N PHE A 137 14.66 -2.21 17.99
CA PHE A 137 14.43 -2.69 16.62
C PHE A 137 15.40 -3.80 16.22
N LYS A 138 16.67 -3.69 16.60
CA LYS A 138 17.66 -4.76 16.37
C LYS A 138 17.38 -6.04 17.15
N CYS A 139 16.74 -5.92 18.33
CA CYS A 139 16.37 -7.08 19.16
C CYS A 139 15.01 -7.70 18.74
N THR A 140 14.25 -7.09 17.84
CA THR A 140 12.92 -7.59 17.44
C THR A 140 12.94 -9.05 16.97
N PRO A 141 13.88 -9.51 16.12
CA PRO A 141 13.93 -10.92 15.70
C PRO A 141 14.15 -11.90 16.86
N PHE A 142 14.95 -11.51 17.86
CA PHE A 142 15.18 -12.32 19.05
C PHE A 142 13.92 -12.41 19.92
N LEU A 143 13.22 -11.30 20.12
CA LEU A 143 11.97 -11.24 20.87
C LEU A 143 10.88 -12.08 20.19
N LEU A 144 10.75 -11.99 18.87
CA LEU A 144 9.84 -12.83 18.09
C LEU A 144 10.16 -14.33 18.27
N GLY A 145 11.43 -14.71 18.25
CA GLY A 145 11.84 -16.09 18.51
C GLY A 145 11.54 -16.59 19.92
N MET A 146 11.49 -15.68 20.92
CA MET A 146 11.04 -16.02 22.28
C MET A 146 9.52 -16.18 22.36
N GLU A 147 8.76 -15.39 21.60
CA GLU A 147 7.31 -15.54 21.45
C GLU A 147 6.95 -16.88 20.80
N GLU A 148 7.63 -17.24 19.73
CA GLU A 148 7.49 -18.53 19.06
C GLU A 148 7.66 -19.72 20.01
N LYS A 149 8.59 -19.63 20.93
CA LYS A 149 8.81 -20.65 21.95
C LYS A 149 7.84 -20.56 23.12
N GLY A 150 6.91 -19.58 23.11
CA GLY A 150 5.96 -19.36 24.19
C GLY A 150 6.57 -18.89 25.52
N ILE A 151 7.77 -18.31 25.46
CA ILE A 151 8.51 -17.86 26.63
C ILE A 151 8.01 -16.49 27.10
N ILE A 152 7.57 -15.64 26.18
CA ILE A 152 7.02 -14.32 26.43
C ILE A 152 5.63 -14.14 25.82
N TRP A 153 4.97 -13.15 26.20
CA TRP A 153 3.57 -12.71 26.16
C TRP A 153 2.78 -13.00 24.87
N SER A 154 1.47 -13.03 25.03
CA SER A 154 0.49 -13.33 24.00
C SER A 154 -0.29 -12.09 23.58
N VAL A 155 -0.77 -12.09 22.33
CA VAL A 155 -1.76 -11.11 21.88
C VAL A 155 -3.14 -11.44 22.45
N GLN A 156 -3.97 -10.42 22.70
CA GLN A 156 -5.31 -10.58 23.24
C GLN A 156 -6.33 -10.83 22.12
N ALA A 157 -7.31 -11.70 22.38
CA ALA A 157 -8.45 -11.93 21.49
C ALA A 157 -9.70 -12.27 22.31
N PRO A 158 -10.90 -12.22 21.73
CA PRO A 158 -12.13 -12.64 22.42
C PRO A 158 -12.04 -14.07 22.94
N SER A 159 -11.45 -14.97 22.16
CA SER A 159 -11.28 -16.40 22.50
C SER A 159 -9.98 -16.94 21.93
N LYS A 160 -9.60 -18.18 22.27
CA LYS A 160 -8.53 -18.87 21.56
C LYS A 160 -8.92 -19.02 20.09
N CYS A 161 -8.10 -18.50 19.21
CA CYS A 161 -8.28 -18.56 17.76
C CYS A 161 -6.93 -18.58 17.06
N GLU A 162 -6.91 -19.03 15.81
CA GLU A 162 -5.70 -18.99 14.99
C GLU A 162 -5.28 -17.54 14.70
N LEU A 163 -3.97 -17.34 14.58
CA LEU A 163 -3.43 -16.10 14.05
C LEU A 163 -3.58 -16.10 12.52
N ALA A 164 -3.94 -14.96 11.96
CA ALA A 164 -3.89 -14.81 10.52
C ALA A 164 -2.44 -14.54 10.09
N ASN A 165 -1.91 -15.39 9.24
CA ASN A 165 -0.68 -15.21 8.41
C ASN A 165 0.67 -14.97 9.10
N HIS A 166 0.83 -14.92 10.41
CA HIS A 166 2.11 -14.52 10.99
C HIS A 166 2.67 -15.47 12.06
N GLY A 167 2.30 -16.75 12.01
CA GLY A 167 2.91 -17.81 12.80
C GLY A 167 2.93 -17.53 14.30
N ALA A 168 3.16 -18.38 15.06
CA ALA A 168 3.77 -18.61 16.36
C ALA A 168 3.43 -17.72 17.58
N MET A 169 2.64 -16.64 17.51
CA MET A 169 2.25 -15.91 18.74
C MET A 169 1.12 -16.64 19.49
N ARG A 170 1.20 -16.67 20.81
CA ARG A 170 0.12 -17.24 21.63
C ARG A 170 -1.03 -16.25 21.72
N VAL A 171 -2.25 -16.71 21.47
CA VAL A 171 -3.46 -15.93 21.66
C VAL A 171 -3.95 -16.11 23.11
N HIS A 172 -4.00 -15.00 23.87
CA HIS A 172 -4.64 -14.94 25.18
C HIS A 172 -6.14 -14.66 25.02
N ALA A 173 -6.98 -15.62 25.41
CA ALA A 173 -8.42 -15.42 25.46
C ALA A 173 -8.77 -14.49 26.65
N MET A 174 -9.36 -13.34 26.34
CA MET A 174 -9.69 -12.33 27.36
C MET A 174 -10.72 -12.84 28.39
N SER A 175 -10.45 -12.61 29.67
CA SER A 175 -11.42 -12.77 30.73
C SER A 175 -12.53 -11.69 30.63
N ARG A 176 -13.68 -11.91 31.31
CA ARG A 176 -14.74 -10.89 31.37
C ARG A 176 -14.25 -9.54 31.91
N ARG A 177 -13.35 -9.57 32.90
CA ARG A 177 -12.76 -8.36 33.48
C ARG A 177 -11.91 -7.59 32.45
N GLU A 178 -11.10 -8.29 31.67
CA GLU A 178 -10.30 -7.68 30.61
C GLU A 178 -11.18 -7.10 29.51
N VAL A 179 -12.28 -7.77 29.13
CA VAL A 179 -13.26 -7.25 28.19
C VAL A 179 -13.86 -5.93 28.69
N LYS A 180 -14.30 -5.87 29.96
CA LYS A 180 -14.85 -4.65 30.57
C LYS A 180 -13.81 -3.53 30.67
N ASN A 181 -12.55 -3.84 30.99
CA ASN A 181 -11.48 -2.86 31.02
C ASN A 181 -11.25 -2.27 29.64
N LEU A 182 -11.21 -3.10 28.60
CA LEU A 182 -11.02 -2.64 27.21
C LEU A 182 -12.19 -1.77 26.72
N ILE A 183 -13.43 -2.10 27.08
CA ILE A 183 -14.60 -1.25 26.82
C ILE A 183 -14.37 0.15 27.42
N ASN A 184 -13.95 0.21 28.70
CA ASN A 184 -13.66 1.48 29.38
C ASN A 184 -12.51 2.24 28.70
N ASP A 185 -11.47 1.55 28.18
CA ASP A 185 -10.37 2.17 27.46
C ASP A 185 -10.85 2.86 26.18
N TYR A 186 -11.76 2.23 25.40
CA TYR A 186 -12.39 2.84 24.21
C TYR A 186 -13.19 4.09 24.58
N ILE A 187 -14.01 4.01 25.64
CA ILE A 187 -14.85 5.12 26.11
C ILE A 187 -13.97 6.30 26.55
N ALA A 188 -12.94 6.02 27.36
CA ALA A 188 -12.03 7.05 27.85
C ALA A 188 -11.21 7.69 26.72
N ALA A 189 -10.81 6.92 25.71
CA ALA A 189 -10.12 7.44 24.54
C ALA A 189 -11.03 8.37 23.72
N ALA A 190 -12.31 8.02 23.52
CA ALA A 190 -13.29 8.88 22.85
C ALA A 190 -13.52 10.20 23.61
N GLU A 191 -13.62 10.14 24.95
CA GLU A 191 -13.75 11.34 25.80
C GLU A 191 -12.52 12.26 25.65
N ARG A 192 -11.31 11.71 25.60
CA ARG A 192 -10.08 12.49 25.35
C ARG A 192 -10.07 13.12 23.96
N CYS A 193 -10.53 12.40 22.93
CA CYS A 193 -10.69 12.96 21.59
C CYS A 193 -11.62 14.17 21.60
N LYS A 194 -12.78 14.08 22.25
CA LYS A 194 -13.70 15.20 22.40
C LYS A 194 -13.05 16.39 23.14
N LYS A 195 -12.33 16.13 24.24
CA LYS A 195 -11.59 17.18 24.99
C LYS A 195 -10.48 17.82 24.16
N ALA A 196 -9.91 17.11 23.24
CA ALA A 196 -8.90 17.61 22.28
C ALA A 196 -9.51 18.40 21.12
N GLY A 197 -10.82 18.55 21.01
CA GLY A 197 -11.47 19.27 19.91
C GLY A 197 -11.54 18.46 18.61
N VAL A 198 -11.36 17.15 18.66
CA VAL A 198 -11.55 16.25 17.52
C VAL A 198 -13.04 16.20 17.15
N ASP A 199 -13.38 16.34 15.87
CA ASP A 199 -14.76 16.48 15.40
C ASP A 199 -15.60 15.20 15.52
N ALA A 200 -14.96 14.04 15.34
CA ALA A 200 -15.62 12.73 15.36
C ALA A 200 -14.69 11.64 15.84
N VAL A 201 -15.24 10.54 16.32
CA VAL A 201 -14.48 9.28 16.50
C VAL A 201 -15.04 8.18 15.62
N GLU A 202 -14.16 7.34 15.11
CA GLU A 202 -14.49 6.14 14.35
C GLU A 202 -14.05 4.90 15.12
N LEU A 203 -14.97 3.97 15.39
CA LEU A 203 -14.65 2.66 15.96
C LEU A 203 -14.19 1.72 14.86
N HIS A 204 -13.01 1.12 15.02
CA HIS A 204 -12.46 0.20 14.02
C HIS A 204 -13.07 -1.20 14.12
N GLY A 205 -14.25 -1.39 13.53
CA GLY A 205 -14.99 -2.65 13.45
C GLY A 205 -14.71 -3.46 12.17
N GLY A 206 -13.51 -3.32 11.60
CA GLY A 206 -13.14 -3.99 10.36
C GLY A 206 -11.76 -4.69 10.39
N HIS A 207 -11.39 -5.33 9.28
CA HIS A 207 -10.09 -5.89 8.93
C HIS A 207 -9.56 -6.97 9.91
N GLY A 208 -10.43 -7.63 10.66
CA GLY A 208 -10.04 -8.67 11.62
C GLY A 208 -9.46 -8.13 12.94
N TYR A 209 -9.67 -6.84 13.27
CA TYR A 209 -9.26 -6.25 14.53
C TYR A 209 -10.26 -6.49 15.66
N MET A 210 -10.00 -6.01 16.85
CA MET A 210 -10.67 -6.44 18.09
C MET A 210 -12.20 -6.39 18.01
N ILE A 211 -12.79 -5.29 17.55
CA ILE A 211 -14.27 -5.17 17.46
C ILE A 211 -14.81 -6.20 16.47
N GLN A 212 -14.21 -6.34 15.27
CA GLN A 212 -14.62 -7.37 14.32
C GLN A 212 -14.39 -8.78 14.87
N GLN A 213 -13.32 -9.01 15.63
CA GLN A 213 -13.08 -10.30 16.28
C GLN A 213 -14.21 -10.71 17.22
N PHE A 214 -14.84 -9.74 17.93
CA PHE A 214 -16.03 -10.01 18.73
C PHE A 214 -17.26 -10.32 17.87
N LEU A 215 -17.42 -9.63 16.73
CA LEU A 215 -18.56 -9.81 15.81
C LEU A 215 -18.49 -11.14 15.05
N SER A 216 -17.28 -11.59 14.69
CA SER A 216 -17.09 -12.76 13.84
C SER A 216 -17.22 -14.08 14.61
N PRO A 217 -18.06 -15.02 14.14
CA PRO A 217 -18.13 -16.37 14.72
C PRO A 217 -16.85 -17.19 14.48
N ASN A 218 -15.97 -16.76 13.56
CA ASN A 218 -14.69 -17.41 13.35
C ASN A 218 -13.72 -17.18 14.52
N THR A 219 -13.66 -15.97 15.06
CA THR A 219 -12.70 -15.56 16.10
C THR A 219 -13.32 -15.52 17.50
N ASN A 220 -14.65 -15.36 17.61
CA ASN A 220 -15.36 -15.34 18.87
C ASN A 220 -16.04 -16.67 19.15
N LYS A 221 -15.36 -17.55 19.89
CA LYS A 221 -15.85 -18.85 20.38
C LYS A 221 -16.27 -18.79 21.86
N ARG A 222 -16.56 -17.60 22.39
CA ARG A 222 -16.99 -17.44 23.78
C ARG A 222 -18.37 -18.05 24.02
N THR A 223 -18.57 -18.51 25.24
CA THR A 223 -19.83 -19.12 25.72
C THR A 223 -20.51 -18.27 26.81
N ASP A 224 -19.94 -17.10 27.10
CA ASP A 224 -20.52 -16.12 28.03
C ASP A 224 -21.34 -15.05 27.28
N GLU A 225 -21.72 -13.98 27.99
CA GLU A 225 -22.55 -12.88 27.46
C GLU A 225 -21.94 -12.11 26.29
N TYR A 226 -20.67 -12.32 25.94
CA TYR A 226 -19.99 -11.70 24.80
C TYR A 226 -19.83 -12.62 23.60
N GLY A 227 -20.39 -13.84 23.60
CA GLY A 227 -20.25 -14.80 22.52
C GLY A 227 -21.48 -15.70 22.29
N GLY A 228 -21.42 -16.54 21.28
CA GLY A 228 -22.52 -17.41 20.87
C GLY A 228 -23.53 -16.70 19.96
N SER A 229 -24.64 -16.17 20.49
CA SER A 229 -25.68 -15.50 19.70
C SER A 229 -25.21 -14.23 19.01
N PHE A 230 -25.96 -13.77 18.00
CA PHE A 230 -25.68 -12.49 17.33
C PHE A 230 -25.66 -11.33 18.34
N GLU A 231 -26.65 -11.25 19.23
CA GLU A 231 -26.79 -10.21 20.24
C GLU A 231 -25.61 -10.18 21.21
N ASN A 232 -25.15 -11.35 21.61
CA ASN A 232 -23.98 -11.48 22.48
C ASN A 232 -22.68 -11.03 21.77
N ARG A 233 -22.53 -11.39 20.50
CA ARG A 233 -21.37 -10.91 19.72
C ARG A 233 -21.40 -9.39 19.49
N MET A 234 -22.59 -8.78 19.38
CA MET A 234 -22.76 -7.34 19.29
C MET A 234 -22.51 -6.61 20.63
N ARG A 235 -22.62 -7.29 21.77
CA ARG A 235 -22.57 -6.66 23.11
C ARG A 235 -21.30 -5.85 23.35
N PHE A 236 -20.14 -6.32 22.91
CA PHE A 236 -18.88 -5.60 23.08
C PHE A 236 -18.92 -4.21 22.45
N VAL A 237 -19.32 -4.11 21.18
CA VAL A 237 -19.42 -2.82 20.49
C VAL A 237 -20.57 -1.99 20.99
N ALA A 238 -21.71 -2.63 21.37
CA ALA A 238 -22.85 -1.93 21.94
C ALA A 238 -22.50 -1.21 23.26
N GLU A 239 -21.82 -1.87 24.18
CA GLU A 239 -21.41 -1.25 25.45
C GLU A 239 -20.38 -0.13 25.26
N ILE A 240 -19.53 -0.22 24.22
CA ILE A 240 -18.64 0.89 23.84
C ILE A 240 -19.46 2.09 23.35
N ILE A 241 -20.41 1.86 22.45
CA ILE A 241 -21.29 2.92 21.89
C ILE A 241 -22.08 3.59 23.00
N ASP A 242 -22.75 2.82 23.85
CA ASP A 242 -23.53 3.34 24.98
C ASP A 242 -22.67 4.20 25.90
N GLY A 243 -21.48 3.73 26.29
CA GLY A 243 -20.57 4.48 27.13
C GLY A 243 -20.01 5.74 26.49
N ILE A 244 -19.78 5.75 25.17
CA ILE A 244 -19.39 6.95 24.43
C ILE A 244 -20.55 7.96 24.41
N ARG A 245 -21.80 7.50 24.17
CA ARG A 245 -22.98 8.35 24.21
C ARG A 245 -23.22 8.96 25.58
N ASP A 246 -22.99 8.21 26.63
CA ASP A 246 -23.12 8.69 28.00
C ASP A 246 -22.07 9.77 28.35
N ARG A 247 -20.79 9.55 27.98
CA ARG A 247 -19.70 10.48 28.33
C ARG A 247 -19.50 11.62 27.35
N CYS A 248 -19.67 11.34 26.05
CA CYS A 248 -19.45 12.34 25.02
C CYS A 248 -20.73 13.06 24.57
N GLY A 249 -21.92 12.56 24.98
CA GLY A 249 -23.21 13.09 24.57
C GLY A 249 -23.67 12.56 23.23
N LYS A 250 -24.98 12.72 22.97
CA LYS A 250 -25.64 12.19 21.77
C LYS A 250 -25.23 12.90 20.49
N ASP A 251 -24.81 14.16 20.59
CA ASP A 251 -24.45 15.00 19.46
C ASP A 251 -22.99 14.84 19.02
N TYR A 252 -22.15 14.11 19.78
CA TYR A 252 -20.77 13.88 19.38
C TYR A 252 -20.72 12.84 18.25
N PRO A 253 -20.26 13.19 17.03
CA PRO A 253 -20.29 12.30 15.88
C PRO A 253 -19.53 11.00 16.09
N LEU A 254 -20.21 9.87 15.92
CA LEU A 254 -19.69 8.53 16.11
C LEU A 254 -19.86 7.70 14.83
N ILE A 255 -18.75 7.27 14.27
CA ILE A 255 -18.67 6.47 13.05
C ILE A 255 -18.22 5.05 13.41
N VAL A 256 -18.70 4.05 12.68
CA VAL A 256 -18.15 2.69 12.78
C VAL A 256 -17.61 2.26 11.42
N ARG A 257 -16.32 1.93 11.35
CA ARG A 257 -15.78 1.24 10.19
C ARG A 257 -16.13 -0.23 10.28
N LEU A 258 -16.91 -0.70 9.31
CA LEU A 258 -17.48 -2.05 9.31
C LEU A 258 -16.97 -2.86 8.13
N THR A 259 -16.39 -4.04 8.40
CA THR A 259 -16.27 -5.09 7.39
C THR A 259 -17.68 -5.61 7.09
N ALA A 260 -18.19 -5.33 5.89
CA ALA A 260 -19.53 -5.79 5.47
C ALA A 260 -19.54 -7.29 5.15
N ASP A 261 -18.41 -7.82 4.68
CA ASP A 261 -18.19 -9.20 4.31
C ASP A 261 -16.72 -9.58 4.59
N GLU A 262 -16.47 -10.68 5.30
CA GLU A 262 -15.12 -11.16 5.61
C GLU A 262 -14.41 -11.83 4.41
N MET A 263 -15.10 -12.04 3.29
CA MET A 263 -14.58 -12.56 2.03
C MET A 263 -13.99 -13.98 2.09
N TYR A 264 -14.35 -14.80 3.08
CA TYR A 264 -13.85 -16.16 3.17
C TYR A 264 -14.25 -17.05 1.99
N ASP A 265 -15.43 -16.83 1.41
CA ASP A 265 -15.88 -17.57 0.23
C ASP A 265 -14.95 -17.33 -0.98
N ARG A 266 -14.40 -16.13 -1.10
CA ARG A 266 -13.47 -15.74 -2.17
C ARG A 266 -12.12 -16.45 -2.11
N ILE A 267 -11.74 -16.90 -0.93
CA ILE A 267 -10.47 -17.62 -0.70
C ILE A 267 -10.68 -19.14 -0.48
N GLY A 268 -11.83 -19.66 -0.93
CA GLY A 268 -12.13 -21.10 -0.86
C GLY A 268 -12.44 -21.64 0.54
N MET A 269 -12.88 -20.78 1.46
CA MET A 269 -13.24 -21.14 2.84
C MET A 269 -14.71 -20.81 3.15
N PRO A 270 -15.69 -21.34 2.40
CA PRO A 270 -17.09 -20.99 2.56
C PRO A 270 -17.60 -21.37 3.95
N GLY A 271 -18.45 -20.49 4.50
CA GLY A 271 -19.03 -20.65 5.84
C GLY A 271 -18.09 -20.35 7.00
N LYS A 272 -16.86 -19.94 6.74
CA LYS A 272 -15.95 -19.40 7.76
C LYS A 272 -16.27 -17.90 7.96
N GLY A 273 -16.42 -17.47 9.22
CA GLY A 273 -16.72 -16.06 9.51
C GLY A 273 -18.17 -15.65 9.20
N TYR A 274 -18.33 -14.43 8.68
CA TYR A 274 -19.63 -13.91 8.25
C TYR A 274 -19.55 -13.24 6.88
N GLY A 275 -20.62 -13.36 6.12
CA GLY A 275 -20.82 -12.71 4.83
C GLY A 275 -21.75 -11.50 4.91
N LEU A 276 -22.08 -10.93 3.75
CA LEU A 276 -22.79 -9.67 3.57
C LEU A 276 -24.14 -9.59 4.33
N GLU A 277 -24.93 -10.67 4.33
CA GLU A 277 -26.24 -10.67 5.04
C GLU A 277 -26.09 -10.46 6.55
N THR A 278 -25.04 -11.01 7.16
CA THR A 278 -24.73 -10.70 8.56
C THR A 278 -24.17 -9.29 8.70
N GLY A 279 -23.37 -8.82 7.74
CA GLY A 279 -22.87 -7.44 7.70
C GLY A 279 -24.03 -6.42 7.67
N LYS A 280 -25.08 -6.67 6.90
CA LYS A 280 -26.31 -5.85 6.86
C LYS A 280 -27.01 -5.82 8.24
N ARG A 281 -27.15 -6.97 8.88
CA ARG A 281 -27.74 -7.05 10.24
C ARG A 281 -26.90 -6.28 11.27
N ILE A 282 -25.56 -6.35 11.17
CA ILE A 282 -24.66 -5.58 12.04
C ILE A 282 -24.88 -4.07 11.79
N ALA A 283 -24.96 -3.63 10.53
CA ALA A 283 -25.17 -2.23 10.16
C ALA A 283 -26.50 -1.68 10.73
N MET A 284 -27.60 -2.40 10.57
CA MET A 284 -28.89 -2.05 11.16
C MET A 284 -28.81 -1.91 12.68
N ARG A 285 -28.15 -2.87 13.33
CA ARG A 285 -27.99 -2.84 14.80
C ARG A 285 -27.13 -1.68 15.27
N LEU A 286 -26.09 -1.30 14.52
CA LEU A 286 -25.26 -0.12 14.82
C LEU A 286 -26.06 1.19 14.71
N GLU A 287 -26.94 1.32 13.70
CA GLU A 287 -27.84 2.47 13.57
C GLU A 287 -28.82 2.54 14.76
N GLU A 288 -29.45 1.42 15.15
CA GLU A 288 -30.31 1.35 16.34
C GLU A 288 -29.60 1.77 17.62
N LEU A 289 -28.30 1.51 17.75
CA LEU A 289 -27.44 1.91 18.88
C LEU A 289 -27.04 3.39 18.79
N GLY A 290 -27.47 4.10 17.74
CA GLY A 290 -27.24 5.53 17.60
C GLY A 290 -25.89 5.91 16.99
N VAL A 291 -25.33 5.09 16.09
CA VAL A 291 -24.16 5.44 15.27
C VAL A 291 -24.60 6.45 14.20
N ASP A 292 -23.77 7.45 13.88
CA ASP A 292 -24.11 8.54 12.95
C ASP A 292 -23.72 8.27 11.50
N ALA A 293 -22.79 7.35 11.24
CA ALA A 293 -22.41 6.91 9.90
C ALA A 293 -21.70 5.55 9.94
N ILE A 294 -21.79 4.81 8.83
CA ILE A 294 -21.07 3.53 8.65
C ILE A 294 -20.02 3.71 7.55
N ASN A 295 -18.76 3.42 7.87
CA ASN A 295 -17.65 3.39 6.92
C ASN A 295 -17.42 1.95 6.45
N VAL A 296 -17.94 1.63 5.26
CA VAL A 296 -17.95 0.26 4.72
C VAL A 296 -16.59 -0.14 4.18
N THR A 297 -16.14 -1.31 4.60
CA THR A 297 -14.95 -2.00 4.09
C THR A 297 -15.24 -3.50 3.91
N SER A 298 -14.25 -4.29 3.53
CA SER A 298 -14.33 -5.74 3.32
C SER A 298 -13.14 -6.46 3.92
N ALA A 299 -13.28 -7.76 4.01
CA ALA A 299 -12.25 -8.74 4.31
C ALA A 299 -11.61 -8.63 5.71
N CYS A 300 -10.65 -9.48 5.93
CA CYS A 300 -9.80 -9.56 7.11
C CYS A 300 -8.40 -9.99 6.68
N TYR A 301 -7.48 -10.21 7.63
CA TYR A 301 -6.11 -10.61 7.34
C TYR A 301 -5.98 -11.95 6.60
N ASP A 302 -6.94 -12.87 6.74
CA ASP A 302 -6.94 -14.14 6.01
C ASP A 302 -7.23 -13.95 4.51
N ALA A 303 -7.96 -12.86 4.14
CA ALA A 303 -8.33 -12.51 2.76
C ALA A 303 -7.73 -11.15 2.34
N TYR A 304 -6.43 -11.01 2.49
CA TYR A 304 -5.69 -9.75 2.48
C TYR A 304 -5.88 -8.93 1.20
N ASN A 305 -5.87 -9.58 0.01
CA ASN A 305 -6.01 -8.90 -1.27
C ASN A 305 -7.41 -8.30 -1.50
N TYR A 306 -8.43 -8.77 -0.80
CA TYR A 306 -9.80 -8.21 -0.85
C TYR A 306 -10.01 -7.01 0.08
N TRP A 307 -8.97 -6.63 0.82
CA TRP A 307 -8.93 -5.44 1.66
C TRP A 307 -7.93 -4.39 1.14
N LEU A 308 -6.73 -4.82 0.75
CA LEU A 308 -5.66 -3.98 0.22
C LEU A 308 -5.31 -4.45 -1.19
N GLU A 309 -6.15 -4.07 -2.13
CA GLU A 309 -6.16 -4.59 -3.48
C GLU A 309 -4.90 -4.23 -4.26
N PRO A 310 -4.25 -5.22 -4.93
CA PRO A 310 -3.23 -4.96 -5.95
C PRO A 310 -3.82 -4.32 -7.21
N THR A 311 -2.98 -4.06 -8.20
CA THR A 311 -3.37 -3.38 -9.44
C THR A 311 -4.38 -4.17 -10.28
N SER A 312 -4.44 -5.49 -10.12
CA SER A 312 -5.37 -6.40 -10.83
C SER A 312 -6.84 -6.11 -10.55
N PHE A 313 -7.16 -5.50 -9.41
CA PHE A 313 -8.54 -5.17 -9.07
C PHE A 313 -9.04 -3.93 -9.79
N GLU A 314 -10.26 -4.02 -10.33
CA GLU A 314 -10.90 -2.90 -10.99
C GLU A 314 -11.30 -1.78 -10.02
N PRO A 315 -11.15 -0.50 -10.42
CA PRO A 315 -11.66 0.62 -9.65
C PRO A 315 -13.17 0.47 -9.37
N GLY A 316 -13.55 0.47 -8.09
CA GLY A 316 -14.96 0.35 -7.71
C GLY A 316 -15.51 -1.08 -7.61
N TRP A 317 -14.69 -2.11 -7.71
CA TRP A 317 -15.12 -3.52 -7.75
C TRP A 317 -16.05 -3.93 -6.60
N ARG A 318 -15.89 -3.35 -5.42
CA ARG A 318 -16.69 -3.67 -4.23
C ARG A 318 -17.77 -2.64 -3.89
N LYS A 319 -18.15 -1.74 -4.84
CA LYS A 319 -19.22 -0.75 -4.63
C LYS A 319 -20.54 -1.36 -4.21
N TYR A 320 -20.79 -2.62 -4.58
CA TYR A 320 -21.98 -3.37 -4.19
C TYR A 320 -22.12 -3.52 -2.67
N LEU A 321 -21.02 -3.66 -1.93
CA LEU A 321 -21.08 -3.77 -0.46
C LEU A 321 -21.66 -2.50 0.17
N ALA A 322 -21.19 -1.33 -0.27
CA ALA A 322 -21.69 -0.06 0.23
C ALA A 322 -23.16 0.13 -0.15
N LYS A 323 -23.53 -0.22 -1.38
CA LYS A 323 -24.91 -0.14 -1.87
C LYS A 323 -25.86 -1.04 -1.06
N GLU A 324 -25.46 -2.25 -0.76
CA GLU A 324 -26.23 -3.19 0.06
C GLU A 324 -26.35 -2.72 1.52
N ILE A 325 -25.29 -2.19 2.12
CA ILE A 325 -25.39 -1.59 3.46
C ILE A 325 -26.33 -0.37 3.43
N LYS A 326 -26.17 0.52 2.44
CA LYS A 326 -27.02 1.71 2.30
C LYS A 326 -28.50 1.37 2.11
N SER A 327 -28.83 0.23 1.53
CA SER A 327 -30.21 -0.22 1.35
C SER A 327 -30.94 -0.57 2.65
N VAL A 328 -30.21 -0.76 3.76
CA VAL A 328 -30.77 -1.21 5.04
C VAL A 328 -30.57 -0.23 6.19
N VAL A 329 -29.89 0.91 5.94
CA VAL A 329 -29.69 1.98 6.93
C VAL A 329 -30.12 3.34 6.37
N SER A 330 -30.52 4.27 7.24
CA SER A 330 -30.88 5.64 6.87
C SER A 330 -29.73 6.64 7.12
N ILE A 331 -28.77 6.29 7.96
CA ILE A 331 -27.57 7.08 8.25
C ILE A 331 -26.60 7.09 7.06
N PRO A 332 -25.74 8.11 6.93
CA PRO A 332 -24.77 8.19 5.86
C PRO A 332 -23.83 6.98 5.77
N VAL A 333 -23.57 6.54 4.53
CA VAL A 333 -22.62 5.48 4.22
C VAL A 333 -21.37 6.09 3.59
N ILE A 334 -20.23 5.86 4.22
CA ILE A 334 -18.89 6.18 3.74
C ILE A 334 -18.31 4.90 3.13
N ALA A 335 -17.68 4.94 1.96
CA ALA A 335 -17.05 3.74 1.42
C ALA A 335 -15.70 4.00 0.75
N ALA A 336 -14.72 3.18 1.13
CA ALA A 336 -13.43 3.08 0.44
C ALA A 336 -13.52 1.96 -0.60
N ASN A 337 -13.39 2.30 -1.88
CA ASN A 337 -13.75 1.38 -2.97
C ASN A 337 -12.80 1.50 -4.17
N VAL A 338 -11.49 1.41 -3.95
CA VAL A 338 -10.47 1.56 -5.00
C VAL A 338 -10.74 2.82 -5.85
N MET A 339 -10.95 3.93 -5.16
CA MET A 339 -11.23 5.21 -5.79
C MET A 339 -9.97 5.78 -6.44
N ARG A 340 -10.02 6.18 -7.72
CA ARG A 340 -8.86 6.65 -8.48
C ARG A 340 -9.07 8.04 -9.06
N THR A 341 -10.23 8.30 -9.64
CA THR A 341 -10.52 9.57 -10.32
C THR A 341 -11.77 10.25 -9.78
N PRO A 342 -11.89 11.59 -9.93
CA PRO A 342 -13.09 12.33 -9.54
C PRO A 342 -14.35 11.89 -10.29
N GLU A 343 -14.24 11.52 -11.57
CA GLU A 343 -15.34 11.02 -12.39
C GLU A 343 -15.91 9.72 -11.82
N GLN A 344 -15.03 8.80 -11.40
CA GLN A 344 -15.46 7.57 -10.73
C GLN A 344 -16.19 7.87 -9.42
N ALA A 345 -15.67 8.81 -8.65
CA ALA A 345 -16.23 9.22 -7.37
C ALA A 345 -17.64 9.83 -7.55
N GLU A 346 -17.77 10.81 -8.43
CA GLU A 346 -19.05 11.46 -8.75
C GLU A 346 -20.08 10.45 -9.24
N ARG A 347 -19.72 9.59 -10.19
CA ARG A 347 -20.60 8.56 -10.73
C ARG A 347 -21.13 7.61 -9.64
N GLN A 348 -20.30 7.17 -8.70
CA GLN A 348 -20.76 6.28 -7.62
C GLN A 348 -21.68 6.98 -6.62
N LEU A 349 -21.52 8.28 -6.41
CA LEU A 349 -22.48 9.10 -5.65
C LEU A 349 -23.81 9.22 -6.39
N GLN A 350 -23.78 9.48 -7.70
CA GLN A 350 -24.98 9.55 -8.55
C GLN A 350 -25.74 8.22 -8.63
N GLU A 351 -25.01 7.09 -8.67
CA GLU A 351 -25.56 5.74 -8.62
C GLU A 351 -26.19 5.40 -7.25
N GLY A 352 -26.03 6.26 -6.25
CA GLY A 352 -26.51 6.04 -4.89
C GLY A 352 -25.81 4.90 -4.16
N CYS A 353 -24.58 4.55 -4.54
CA CYS A 353 -23.84 3.48 -3.89
C CYS A 353 -23.42 3.85 -2.46
N GLN A 354 -23.15 5.12 -2.20
CA GLN A 354 -22.66 5.67 -0.94
C GLN A 354 -22.95 7.17 -0.84
N ASP A 355 -22.75 7.76 0.33
CA ASP A 355 -22.94 9.19 0.59
C ASP A 355 -21.63 9.96 0.62
N PHE A 356 -20.54 9.31 1.06
CA PHE A 356 -19.19 9.84 1.07
C PHE A 356 -18.22 8.90 0.36
N VAL A 357 -17.32 9.47 -0.41
CA VAL A 357 -16.24 8.76 -1.09
C VAL A 357 -14.98 8.76 -0.21
N ALA A 358 -14.58 7.59 0.23
CA ALA A 358 -13.36 7.42 1.01
C ALA A 358 -12.21 6.88 0.17
N SER A 359 -11.02 7.40 0.39
CA SER A 359 -9.76 6.84 -0.12
C SER A 359 -8.62 7.11 0.84
N ALA A 360 -7.69 6.17 0.97
CA ALA A 360 -6.38 6.44 1.54
C ALA A 360 -5.37 6.64 0.40
N ARG A 361 -5.24 5.63 -0.46
CA ARG A 361 -4.16 5.55 -1.45
C ARG A 361 -4.16 6.66 -2.50
N SER A 362 -5.34 7.18 -2.90
CA SER A 362 -5.42 8.32 -3.83
C SER A 362 -4.88 9.59 -3.19
N PHE A 363 -5.25 9.88 -1.94
CA PHE A 363 -4.74 11.05 -1.20
C PHE A 363 -3.29 10.89 -0.71
N ILE A 364 -2.78 9.66 -0.60
CA ILE A 364 -1.36 9.38 -0.41
C ILE A 364 -0.60 9.72 -1.69
N CYS A 365 -1.13 9.29 -2.84
CA CYS A 365 -0.50 9.47 -4.14
C CYS A 365 -0.55 10.93 -4.62
N ASP A 366 -1.66 11.61 -4.39
CA ASP A 366 -1.85 13.04 -4.70
C ASP A 366 -2.55 13.76 -3.53
N PRO A 367 -1.82 14.55 -2.73
CA PRO A 367 -2.44 15.29 -1.63
C PRO A 367 -3.42 16.37 -2.09
N HIS A 368 -3.31 16.86 -3.33
CA HIS A 368 -4.15 17.90 -3.91
C HIS A 368 -5.26 17.36 -4.82
N TRP A 369 -5.59 16.09 -4.72
CA TRP A 369 -6.57 15.40 -5.56
C TRP A 369 -7.93 16.13 -5.61
N VAL A 370 -8.47 16.55 -4.45
CA VAL A 370 -9.77 17.24 -4.37
C VAL A 370 -9.68 18.63 -4.96
N LYS A 371 -8.64 19.39 -4.62
CA LYS A 371 -8.42 20.75 -5.13
C LYS A 371 -8.25 20.77 -6.64
N LYS A 372 -7.52 19.81 -7.21
CA LYS A 372 -7.38 19.67 -8.67
C LYS A 372 -8.73 19.37 -9.34
N ALA A 373 -9.58 18.53 -8.73
CA ALA A 373 -10.93 18.28 -9.22
C ALA A 373 -11.80 19.54 -9.16
N GLU A 374 -11.73 20.31 -8.08
CA GLU A 374 -12.47 21.57 -7.90
C GLU A 374 -12.04 22.63 -8.93
N GLU A 375 -10.76 22.67 -9.27
CA GLU A 375 -10.16 23.62 -10.21
C GLU A 375 -10.24 23.17 -11.68
N GLY A 376 -10.84 22.01 -11.98
CA GLY A 376 -10.92 21.45 -13.35
C GLY A 376 -9.58 20.99 -13.91
N ARG A 377 -8.66 20.61 -13.04
CA ARG A 377 -7.29 20.11 -13.34
C ARG A 377 -7.15 18.61 -13.05
N GLU A 378 -8.21 17.84 -13.24
CA GLU A 378 -8.25 16.39 -12.98
C GLU A 378 -7.22 15.61 -13.79
N ASN A 379 -6.83 16.11 -14.97
CA ASN A 379 -5.76 15.54 -15.80
C ASN A 379 -4.36 15.66 -15.19
N GLU A 380 -4.19 16.48 -14.15
CA GLU A 380 -2.94 16.63 -13.39
C GLU A 380 -2.90 15.72 -12.16
N ILE A 381 -3.99 15.03 -11.84
CA ILE A 381 -4.04 14.13 -10.68
C ILE A 381 -3.09 12.95 -10.89
N ARG A 382 -2.21 12.73 -9.91
CA ARG A 382 -1.36 11.53 -9.84
C ARG A 382 -2.18 10.36 -9.31
N ARG A 383 -2.55 9.44 -10.22
CA ARG A 383 -3.40 8.30 -9.91
C ARG A 383 -2.64 7.20 -9.19
N CYS A 384 -3.24 6.63 -8.16
CA CYS A 384 -2.66 5.46 -7.49
C CYS A 384 -2.78 4.21 -8.37
N ILE A 385 -1.65 3.59 -8.71
CA ILE A 385 -1.55 2.41 -9.59
C ILE A 385 -1.74 1.06 -8.89
N GLY A 386 -2.03 1.02 -7.60
CA GLY A 386 -2.24 -0.23 -6.87
C GLY A 386 -0.97 -1.08 -6.64
N CYS A 387 0.21 -0.51 -6.76
CA CYS A 387 1.50 -1.22 -6.64
C CYS A 387 1.83 -1.74 -5.24
N LEU A 388 1.03 -1.42 -4.23
CA LEU A 388 1.17 -1.82 -2.83
C LEU A 388 2.49 -1.36 -2.14
N ASN A 389 3.28 -0.48 -2.77
CA ASN A 389 4.52 -0.01 -2.15
C ASN A 389 4.28 0.68 -0.79
N CYS A 390 3.17 1.40 -0.64
CA CYS A 390 2.81 2.07 0.60
C CYS A 390 2.67 1.09 1.77
N ILE A 391 2.03 -0.07 1.57
CA ILE A 391 1.90 -1.09 2.63
C ILE A 391 3.19 -1.89 2.80
N ARG A 392 3.86 -2.25 1.70
CA ARG A 392 5.16 -2.94 1.73
C ARG A 392 6.18 -2.13 2.53
N SER A 393 6.37 -0.86 2.15
CA SER A 393 7.33 0.02 2.81
C SER A 393 6.94 0.30 4.26
N PHE A 394 5.65 0.51 4.57
CA PHE A 394 5.19 0.62 5.94
C PHE A 394 5.59 -0.61 6.77
N MET A 395 5.25 -1.83 6.32
CA MET A 395 5.52 -3.05 7.08
C MET A 395 7.02 -3.37 7.22
N THR A 396 7.84 -3.00 6.25
CA THR A 396 9.30 -3.20 6.31
C THR A 396 10.00 -2.08 7.08
N ASN A 397 9.65 -0.83 6.82
CA ASN A 397 10.29 0.35 7.39
C ASN A 397 9.94 0.56 8.86
N ALA A 398 8.70 0.26 9.27
CA ALA A 398 8.27 0.38 10.66
C ALA A 398 9.14 -0.47 11.61
N LYS A 399 9.66 -1.61 11.15
CA LYS A 399 10.57 -2.48 11.91
C LYS A 399 11.91 -1.81 12.26
N VAL A 400 12.30 -0.80 11.49
CA VAL A 400 13.55 -0.03 11.67
C VAL A 400 13.30 1.44 11.99
N GLY A 401 12.08 1.77 12.42
CA GLY A 401 11.71 3.13 12.85
C GLY A 401 11.58 4.14 11.71
N LYS A 402 11.45 3.67 10.46
CA LYS A 402 11.23 4.53 9.30
C LYS A 402 9.77 4.52 8.88
N GLN A 403 9.35 5.56 8.18
CA GLN A 403 8.00 5.72 7.66
C GLN A 403 7.72 4.88 6.42
N GLY A 404 6.42 4.69 6.11
CA GLY A 404 5.98 4.20 4.81
C GLY A 404 6.18 5.23 3.69
N GLU A 405 6.20 4.77 2.43
CA GLU A 405 6.49 5.58 1.25
C GLU A 405 5.50 5.26 0.12
N CYS A 406 5.17 6.27 -0.70
CA CYS A 406 4.47 6.06 -1.96
C CYS A 406 5.47 5.85 -3.09
N ALA A 407 5.16 4.98 -4.06
CA ALA A 407 6.02 4.78 -5.22
C ALA A 407 6.14 6.02 -6.11
N LEU A 408 5.09 6.83 -6.17
CA LEU A 408 4.98 7.94 -7.11
C LEU A 408 5.02 9.32 -6.45
N ASN A 409 4.64 9.43 -5.17
CA ASN A 409 4.59 10.69 -4.46
C ASN A 409 5.82 10.86 -3.56
N MET A 410 6.76 11.67 -4.00
CA MET A 410 8.00 11.93 -3.28
C MET A 410 7.82 12.84 -2.06
N SER A 411 6.64 13.46 -1.88
CA SER A 411 6.39 14.32 -0.70
C SER A 411 6.08 13.56 0.58
N VAL A 412 5.70 12.27 0.51
CA VAL A 412 5.24 11.51 1.67
C VAL A 412 6.25 11.52 2.82
N GLY A 413 5.83 12.11 3.95
CA GLY A 413 6.65 12.30 5.16
C GLY A 413 7.76 13.34 5.03
N ARG A 414 7.74 14.19 3.99
CA ARG A 414 8.61 15.34 3.76
C ARG A 414 7.84 16.51 3.11
N GLU A 415 6.54 16.59 3.37
CA GLU A 415 5.62 17.52 2.69
C GLU A 415 6.13 18.95 2.74
N LYS A 416 6.46 19.46 3.93
CA LYS A 416 6.93 20.86 4.09
C LYS A 416 8.16 21.16 3.25
N ALA A 417 9.17 20.28 3.28
CA ALA A 417 10.39 20.46 2.49
C ALA A 417 10.12 20.34 0.99
N TYR A 418 9.24 19.40 0.60
CA TYR A 418 8.90 19.15 -0.80
C TYR A 418 8.15 20.34 -1.44
N PHE A 419 7.18 20.94 -0.73
CA PHE A 419 6.39 22.03 -1.27
C PHE A 419 7.05 23.42 -1.09
N ALA A 420 8.02 23.54 -0.18
CA ALA A 420 8.84 24.75 0.00
C ALA A 420 10.20 24.66 -0.71
N GLN A 421 10.35 23.76 -1.69
CA GLN A 421 11.60 23.54 -2.39
C GLN A 421 12.09 24.83 -3.06
N GLU A 422 13.35 25.19 -2.82
CA GLU A 422 14.01 26.34 -3.43
C GLU A 422 14.28 26.10 -4.93
N ARG A 423 14.25 27.19 -5.71
CA ARG A 423 14.59 27.20 -7.14
C ARG A 423 16.07 27.57 -7.32
N ASP A 424 16.94 26.63 -6.97
CA ASP A 424 18.40 26.81 -6.97
C ASP A 424 19.08 26.38 -8.29
N GLY A 425 18.27 25.98 -9.28
CA GLY A 425 18.70 25.58 -10.63
C GLY A 425 18.45 26.64 -11.71
N GLU A 426 18.09 27.89 -11.36
CA GLU A 426 17.89 28.96 -12.36
C GLU A 426 19.20 29.21 -13.15
N ASP A 427 19.04 29.43 -14.45
CA ASP A 427 20.13 29.59 -15.44
C ASP A 427 20.99 28.29 -15.66
N ARG A 428 20.61 27.17 -15.11
CA ARG A 428 21.29 25.86 -15.30
C ARG A 428 20.48 24.95 -16.20
N THR A 429 21.22 24.14 -16.97
CA THR A 429 20.64 23.16 -17.92
C THR A 429 20.82 21.73 -17.44
N ALA A 430 19.83 20.88 -17.70
CA ALA A 430 19.89 19.47 -17.38
C ALA A 430 19.42 18.61 -18.54
N VAL A 431 20.17 17.53 -18.82
CA VAL A 431 19.83 16.52 -19.81
C VAL A 431 19.51 15.20 -19.09
N VAL A 432 18.34 14.63 -19.39
CA VAL A 432 17.89 13.34 -18.86
C VAL A 432 17.76 12.36 -20.01
N ILE A 433 18.42 11.19 -19.91
CA ILE A 433 18.40 10.15 -20.94
C ILE A 433 17.52 8.98 -20.48
N GLY A 434 16.38 8.83 -21.14
CA GLY A 434 15.35 7.84 -20.86
C GLY A 434 14.10 8.44 -20.21
N ALA A 435 12.91 8.13 -20.76
CA ALA A 435 11.60 8.57 -20.27
C ALA A 435 10.82 7.43 -19.59
N GLY A 436 11.52 6.60 -18.79
CA GLY A 436 10.92 5.69 -17.83
C GLY A 436 10.58 6.40 -16.50
N PRO A 437 10.07 5.68 -15.47
CA PRO A 437 9.71 6.28 -14.19
C PRO A 437 10.83 7.11 -13.54
N ALA A 438 12.06 6.60 -13.57
CA ALA A 438 13.22 7.30 -13.01
C ALA A 438 13.52 8.61 -13.74
N GLY A 439 13.59 8.56 -15.08
CA GLY A 439 13.91 9.74 -15.89
C GLY A 439 12.85 10.82 -15.78
N LEU A 440 11.57 10.46 -15.83
CA LEU A 440 10.45 11.40 -15.68
C LEU A 440 10.40 12.02 -14.26
N THR A 441 10.70 11.23 -13.22
CA THR A 441 10.80 11.75 -11.84
C THR A 441 11.99 12.70 -11.69
N ALA A 442 13.16 12.36 -12.25
CA ALA A 442 14.32 13.23 -12.27
C ALA A 442 14.02 14.55 -12.99
N ALA A 443 13.41 14.48 -14.18
CA ALA A 443 13.05 15.65 -14.98
C ALA A 443 12.09 16.57 -14.24
N GLN A 444 11.03 16.02 -13.64
CA GLN A 444 10.09 16.81 -12.84
C GLN A 444 10.79 17.47 -11.66
N THR A 445 11.65 16.74 -10.95
CA THR A 445 12.35 17.27 -9.76
C THR A 445 13.33 18.39 -10.13
N LEU A 446 14.10 18.22 -11.22
CA LEU A 446 15.00 19.25 -11.74
C LEU A 446 14.25 20.51 -12.18
N ALA A 447 13.14 20.33 -12.94
CA ALA A 447 12.32 21.45 -13.40
C ALA A 447 11.73 22.25 -12.23
N ARG A 448 11.28 21.58 -11.17
CA ARG A 448 10.81 22.23 -9.93
C ARG A 448 11.92 23.02 -9.21
N ARG A 449 13.17 22.56 -9.29
CA ARG A 449 14.35 23.29 -8.81
C ARG A 449 14.74 24.46 -9.71
N GLY A 450 14.06 24.64 -10.87
CA GLY A 450 14.30 25.77 -11.78
C GLY A 450 15.25 25.49 -12.94
N PHE A 451 15.76 24.26 -13.07
CA PHE A 451 16.60 23.90 -14.23
C PHE A 451 15.80 23.95 -15.54
N THR A 452 16.47 24.32 -16.62
CA THR A 452 15.98 24.04 -17.98
C THR A 452 16.26 22.58 -18.31
N VAL A 453 15.21 21.78 -18.46
CA VAL A 453 15.33 20.32 -18.57
C VAL A 453 14.91 19.82 -19.94
N ASP A 454 15.77 19.03 -20.58
CA ASP A 454 15.48 18.24 -21.78
C ASP A 454 15.57 16.75 -21.48
N VAL A 455 14.51 16.02 -21.79
CA VAL A 455 14.44 14.56 -21.65
C VAL A 455 14.49 13.94 -23.04
N TYR A 456 15.41 13.03 -23.28
CA TYR A 456 15.53 12.29 -24.55
C TYR A 456 15.21 10.81 -24.35
N GLU A 457 14.27 10.31 -25.15
CA GLU A 457 13.84 8.90 -25.17
C GLU A 457 13.97 8.36 -26.59
N LYS A 458 14.71 7.27 -26.76
CA LYS A 458 14.93 6.64 -28.07
C LYS A 458 13.66 6.03 -28.69
N ALA A 459 12.73 5.58 -27.85
CA ALA A 459 11.47 5.01 -28.32
C ALA A 459 10.44 6.10 -28.65
N GLU A 460 9.52 5.81 -29.55
CA GLU A 460 8.39 6.67 -29.90
C GLU A 460 7.37 6.82 -28.74
N LYS A 461 7.46 5.99 -27.71
CA LYS A 461 6.58 5.97 -26.55
C LYS A 461 7.38 5.96 -25.27
N ALA A 462 7.06 6.87 -24.35
CA ALA A 462 7.63 6.88 -23.01
C ALA A 462 7.17 5.69 -22.17
N GLY A 463 7.98 5.26 -21.20
CA GLY A 463 7.58 4.27 -20.20
C GLY A 463 8.62 3.20 -19.88
N GLY A 464 9.55 2.94 -20.80
CA GLY A 464 10.58 1.90 -20.60
C GLY A 464 9.94 0.55 -20.25
N GLN A 465 10.41 -0.11 -19.20
CA GLN A 465 9.91 -1.43 -18.78
C GLN A 465 8.46 -1.43 -18.26
N VAL A 466 7.89 -0.26 -17.90
CA VAL A 466 6.49 -0.16 -17.48
C VAL A 466 5.54 -0.52 -18.63
N ILE A 467 5.95 -0.33 -19.89
CA ILE A 467 5.16 -0.74 -21.05
C ILE A 467 4.91 -2.26 -21.00
N SER A 468 5.95 -3.05 -20.80
CA SER A 468 5.82 -4.51 -20.64
C SER A 468 5.01 -4.89 -19.40
N ALA A 469 5.30 -4.26 -18.25
CA ALA A 469 4.57 -4.54 -17.01
C ALA A 469 3.06 -4.24 -17.13
N ALA A 470 2.70 -3.17 -17.83
CA ALA A 470 1.30 -2.80 -18.07
C ALA A 470 0.60 -3.65 -19.14
N SER A 471 1.38 -4.40 -19.96
CA SER A 471 0.83 -5.35 -20.94
C SER A 471 0.44 -6.68 -20.33
N CYS A 472 0.79 -6.94 -19.08
CA CYS A 472 0.37 -8.13 -18.33
C CYS A 472 -1.13 -8.06 -17.98
N HIS A 473 -1.76 -9.22 -17.78
CA HIS A 473 -3.17 -9.33 -17.48
C HIS A 473 -3.56 -8.46 -16.27
N LEU A 474 -4.64 -7.68 -16.40
CA LEU A 474 -5.21 -6.82 -15.36
C LEU A 474 -4.25 -5.73 -14.82
N LYS A 475 -3.13 -5.45 -15.50
CA LYS A 475 -2.10 -4.50 -15.05
C LYS A 475 -1.98 -3.24 -15.91
N ASP A 476 -2.87 -3.02 -16.86
CA ASP A 476 -2.95 -1.84 -17.73
C ASP A 476 -2.83 -0.51 -16.94
N LYS A 477 -3.40 -0.47 -15.74
CA LYS A 477 -3.35 0.67 -14.80
C LYS A 477 -1.94 1.07 -14.35
N LEU A 478 -0.94 0.20 -14.50
CA LEU A 478 0.45 0.56 -14.23
C LEU A 478 0.95 1.66 -15.16
N TYR A 479 0.45 1.72 -16.42
CA TYR A 479 0.86 2.75 -17.35
C TYR A 479 0.42 4.16 -16.96
N TRP A 480 -0.58 4.30 -16.11
CA TRP A 480 -1.00 5.60 -15.56
C TRP A 480 0.15 6.36 -14.91
N CYS A 481 1.12 5.65 -14.29
CA CYS A 481 2.25 6.34 -13.68
C CYS A 481 3.10 7.10 -14.70
N ILE A 482 3.22 6.58 -15.92
CA ILE A 482 3.97 7.25 -17.01
C ILE A 482 3.21 8.48 -17.50
N GLU A 483 1.91 8.34 -17.74
CA GLU A 483 1.05 9.46 -18.17
C GLU A 483 1.09 10.61 -17.15
N ASP A 484 0.94 10.28 -15.86
CA ASP A 484 0.89 11.25 -14.77
C ASP A 484 2.26 11.89 -14.50
N LEU A 485 3.36 11.11 -14.58
CA LEU A 485 4.73 11.64 -14.46
C LEU A 485 5.10 12.53 -15.64
N MET A 486 4.72 12.16 -16.88
CA MET A 486 4.92 13.00 -18.06
C MET A 486 4.16 14.32 -17.94
N THR A 487 2.89 14.26 -17.51
CA THR A 487 2.06 15.46 -17.28
C THR A 487 2.71 16.37 -16.24
N GLY A 488 3.12 15.79 -15.10
CA GLY A 488 3.80 16.53 -14.05
C GLY A 488 5.11 17.17 -14.52
N ALA A 489 5.96 16.41 -15.23
CA ALA A 489 7.23 16.93 -15.74
C ALA A 489 7.03 18.09 -16.75
N ARG A 490 6.05 17.97 -17.67
CA ARG A 490 5.71 19.04 -18.63
C ARG A 490 5.15 20.26 -17.95
N ASN A 491 4.26 20.10 -16.98
CA ASN A 491 3.66 21.21 -16.25
C ASN A 491 4.70 21.98 -15.43
N ASP A 492 5.73 21.28 -14.93
CA ASP A 492 6.85 21.90 -14.21
C ASP A 492 7.92 22.46 -15.18
N GLY A 493 7.79 22.31 -16.53
CA GLY A 493 8.59 22.96 -17.55
C GLY A 493 9.61 22.05 -18.28
N ALA A 494 9.63 20.74 -18.05
CA ALA A 494 10.52 19.83 -18.77
C ALA A 494 10.05 19.60 -20.23
N ARG A 495 10.99 19.60 -21.18
CA ARG A 495 10.75 19.27 -22.58
C ARG A 495 11.07 17.79 -22.80
N ILE A 496 10.14 17.04 -23.41
CA ILE A 496 10.28 15.60 -23.62
C ILE A 496 10.33 15.29 -25.11
N HIS A 497 11.47 14.75 -25.57
CA HIS A 497 11.76 14.40 -26.95
C HIS A 497 11.71 12.88 -27.11
N LEU A 498 10.63 12.38 -27.72
CA LEU A 498 10.46 10.97 -28.05
C LEU A 498 11.07 10.65 -29.41
N GLY A 499 11.39 9.38 -29.69
CA GLY A 499 12.06 8.97 -30.93
C GLY A 499 13.46 9.56 -31.11
N SER A 500 14.10 9.96 -30.00
CA SER A 500 15.35 10.74 -29.99
C SER A 500 16.43 10.04 -29.17
N GLU A 501 17.26 9.26 -29.83
CA GLU A 501 18.45 8.65 -29.20
C GLU A 501 19.61 9.65 -29.18
N MET A 502 20.30 9.75 -28.04
CA MET A 502 21.44 10.66 -27.85
C MET A 502 22.69 9.86 -27.54
N THR A 503 23.77 10.14 -28.31
CA THR A 503 25.12 9.66 -28.01
C THR A 503 25.83 10.57 -27.01
N ALA A 504 26.90 10.07 -26.37
CA ALA A 504 27.71 10.88 -25.46
C ALA A 504 28.24 12.16 -26.11
N ALA A 505 28.67 12.09 -27.41
CA ALA A 505 29.15 13.24 -28.17
C ALA A 505 28.07 14.31 -28.36
N GLN A 506 26.84 13.90 -28.74
CA GLN A 506 25.71 14.82 -28.89
C GLN A 506 25.31 15.48 -27.56
N ILE A 507 25.34 14.74 -26.44
CA ILE A 507 25.09 15.28 -25.11
C ILE A 507 26.18 16.32 -24.77
N ALA A 508 27.45 16.02 -25.05
CA ALA A 508 28.55 16.95 -24.81
C ALA A 508 28.42 18.29 -25.58
N GLU A 509 27.89 18.26 -26.81
CA GLU A 509 27.62 19.45 -27.61
C GLU A 509 26.58 20.37 -26.97
N THR A 510 25.63 19.85 -26.19
CA THR A 510 24.62 20.67 -25.47
C THR A 510 25.18 21.38 -24.25
N LYS A 511 26.39 21.02 -23.79
CA LYS A 511 27.06 21.57 -22.59
C LYS A 511 26.17 21.63 -21.36
N PRO A 512 25.58 20.52 -20.94
CA PRO A 512 24.65 20.52 -19.80
C PRO A 512 25.41 20.68 -18.47
N ASP A 513 24.81 21.37 -17.50
CA ASP A 513 25.32 21.45 -16.12
C ASP A 513 25.09 20.13 -15.36
N VAL A 514 24.04 19.40 -15.74
CA VAL A 514 23.63 18.13 -15.10
C VAL A 514 23.25 17.12 -16.15
N VAL A 515 23.73 15.87 -16.01
CA VAL A 515 23.31 14.73 -16.84
C VAL A 515 22.79 13.61 -15.95
N ILE A 516 21.56 13.17 -16.21
CA ILE A 516 20.94 12.02 -15.56
C ILE A 516 20.79 10.88 -16.59
N VAL A 517 21.37 9.73 -16.29
CA VAL A 517 21.27 8.52 -17.12
C VAL A 517 20.22 7.57 -16.51
N ALA A 518 19.04 7.52 -17.12
CA ALA A 518 17.89 6.71 -16.75
C ALA A 518 17.54 5.67 -17.81
N THR A 519 18.56 5.09 -18.45
CA THR A 519 18.47 4.17 -19.60
C THR A 519 17.95 2.77 -19.24
N GLY A 520 17.65 2.54 -17.94
CA GLY A 520 16.99 1.33 -17.48
C GLY A 520 17.89 0.10 -17.47
N GLY A 521 17.28 -1.07 -17.58
CA GLY A 521 17.93 -2.37 -17.60
C GLY A 521 17.51 -3.21 -18.80
N GLN A 522 18.30 -4.21 -19.14
CA GLN A 522 17.96 -5.19 -20.16
C GLN A 522 17.86 -6.61 -19.57
N PRO A 523 16.95 -7.47 -20.09
CA PRO A 523 16.79 -8.84 -19.60
C PRO A 523 18.07 -9.65 -19.65
N LEU A 524 18.29 -10.47 -18.62
CA LEU A 524 19.44 -11.34 -18.53
C LEU A 524 19.31 -12.56 -19.44
N ARG A 525 20.35 -12.80 -20.27
CA ARG A 525 20.56 -14.02 -21.04
C ARG A 525 22.00 -14.51 -20.82
N PRO A 526 22.25 -15.35 -19.77
CA PRO A 526 23.60 -15.75 -19.39
C PRO A 526 24.26 -16.63 -20.45
N GLN A 527 25.28 -16.13 -21.12
CA GLN A 527 25.98 -16.83 -22.22
C GLN A 527 26.75 -18.06 -21.76
N SER A 528 26.96 -18.23 -20.46
CA SER A 528 27.65 -19.40 -19.87
C SER A 528 26.80 -20.67 -19.84
N ILE A 529 25.48 -20.58 -20.09
CA ILE A 529 24.57 -21.72 -20.07
C ILE A 529 24.53 -22.35 -21.46
N PRO A 530 24.92 -23.62 -21.63
CA PRO A 530 24.83 -24.31 -22.91
C PRO A 530 23.41 -24.30 -23.48
N GLY A 531 23.27 -23.98 -24.75
CA GLY A 531 21.96 -23.95 -25.43
C GLY A 531 21.11 -22.72 -25.16
N ILE A 532 21.59 -21.72 -24.43
CA ILE A 532 20.82 -20.50 -24.08
C ILE A 532 20.36 -19.68 -25.30
N ASN A 533 21.02 -19.87 -26.46
CA ASN A 533 20.73 -19.19 -27.70
C ASN A 533 20.02 -20.10 -28.72
N ASN A 534 19.55 -21.28 -28.34
CA ASN A 534 18.78 -22.16 -29.21
C ASN A 534 17.47 -21.49 -29.64
N ASP A 535 16.93 -21.87 -30.82
CA ASP A 535 15.71 -21.29 -31.42
C ASP A 535 14.45 -21.49 -30.53
N ASN A 536 14.46 -22.55 -29.71
CA ASN A 536 13.38 -22.82 -28.74
C ASN A 536 13.46 -21.96 -27.46
N VAL A 537 14.43 -21.04 -27.35
CA VAL A 537 14.61 -20.16 -26.18
C VAL A 537 14.18 -18.74 -26.50
N CYS A 538 13.38 -18.12 -25.61
CA CYS A 538 13.00 -16.71 -25.71
C CYS A 538 13.01 -16.04 -24.32
N LEU A 539 12.90 -14.73 -24.31
CA LEU A 539 12.75 -13.94 -23.08
C LEU A 539 11.27 -13.85 -22.71
N ALA A 540 10.97 -13.72 -21.41
CA ALA A 540 9.63 -13.46 -20.93
C ALA A 540 9.02 -12.19 -21.57
N THR A 541 9.84 -11.16 -21.77
CA THR A 541 9.44 -9.91 -22.42
C THR A 541 9.06 -10.08 -23.89
N ASP A 542 9.57 -11.07 -24.62
CA ASP A 542 9.19 -11.33 -25.99
C ASP A 542 7.72 -11.81 -26.07
N ILE A 543 7.29 -12.58 -25.07
CA ILE A 543 5.91 -13.06 -24.94
C ILE A 543 4.98 -11.94 -24.50
N ILE A 544 5.33 -11.26 -23.39
CA ILE A 544 4.52 -10.20 -22.79
C ILE A 544 4.27 -9.05 -23.78
N ASN A 545 5.28 -8.71 -24.60
CA ASN A 545 5.16 -7.66 -25.63
C ASN A 545 4.53 -8.15 -26.96
N GLY A 546 4.11 -9.42 -27.04
CA GLY A 546 3.46 -9.97 -28.23
C GLY A 546 4.40 -10.26 -29.39
N HIS A 547 5.72 -10.25 -29.18
CA HIS A 547 6.70 -10.56 -30.25
C HIS A 547 6.79 -12.07 -30.49
N LYS A 548 6.42 -12.91 -29.52
CA LYS A 548 6.42 -14.37 -29.65
C LYS A 548 5.16 -14.95 -28.98
N LYS A 549 4.51 -15.89 -29.67
CA LYS A 549 3.39 -16.67 -29.12
C LYS A 549 3.79 -18.15 -29.11
N ILE A 550 3.47 -18.86 -28.01
CA ILE A 550 3.71 -20.29 -27.83
C ILE A 550 2.39 -20.93 -27.41
N GLU A 551 1.88 -21.86 -28.18
CA GLU A 551 0.58 -22.50 -27.94
C GLU A 551 0.71 -24.02 -27.81
N ASN A 552 -0.13 -24.61 -26.94
CA ASN A 552 -0.30 -26.07 -26.79
C ASN A 552 1.02 -26.85 -26.66
N SER A 553 2.01 -26.28 -25.98
CA SER A 553 3.39 -26.79 -25.89
C SER A 553 3.78 -27.08 -24.44
N ARG A 554 4.80 -27.92 -24.24
CA ARG A 554 5.48 -28.07 -22.94
C ARG A 554 6.49 -26.94 -22.81
N VAL A 555 6.31 -26.07 -21.84
CA VAL A 555 7.17 -24.90 -21.67
C VAL A 555 7.83 -24.93 -20.30
N VAL A 556 9.13 -24.69 -20.25
CA VAL A 556 9.85 -24.43 -19.00
C VAL A 556 10.09 -22.93 -18.89
N VAL A 557 9.54 -22.33 -17.83
CA VAL A 557 9.85 -20.94 -17.43
C VAL A 557 10.99 -20.97 -16.41
N VAL A 558 12.06 -20.25 -16.68
CA VAL A 558 13.26 -20.19 -15.83
C VAL A 558 13.26 -18.89 -15.05
N GLY A 559 13.06 -19.01 -13.73
CA GLY A 559 12.90 -17.89 -12.80
C GLY A 559 11.42 -17.63 -12.48
N SER A 560 11.10 -17.63 -11.20
CA SER A 560 9.73 -17.45 -10.67
C SER A 560 9.47 -16.05 -10.14
N GLY A 561 10.31 -15.06 -10.42
CA GLY A 561 10.02 -13.66 -10.08
C GLY A 561 8.65 -13.23 -10.65
N ILE A 562 8.13 -12.05 -10.25
CA ILE A 562 6.80 -11.59 -10.69
C ILE A 562 6.64 -11.70 -12.22
N THR A 563 7.63 -11.28 -13.01
CA THR A 563 7.60 -11.42 -14.49
C THR A 563 7.54 -12.88 -14.93
N GLY A 564 8.14 -13.82 -14.17
CA GLY A 564 8.04 -15.26 -14.44
C GLY A 564 6.64 -15.81 -14.18
N LEU A 565 5.96 -15.30 -13.16
CA LEU A 565 4.56 -15.63 -12.89
C LEU A 565 3.64 -15.02 -13.95
N GLU A 566 3.84 -13.74 -14.30
CA GLU A 566 3.08 -13.04 -15.35
C GLU A 566 3.15 -13.76 -16.69
N VAL A 567 4.34 -14.14 -17.16
CA VAL A 567 4.48 -14.88 -18.43
C VAL A 567 3.88 -16.29 -18.35
N THR A 568 3.88 -16.91 -17.17
CA THR A 568 3.22 -18.20 -16.93
C THR A 568 1.71 -18.10 -17.14
N GLU A 569 1.08 -17.01 -16.72
CA GLU A 569 -0.35 -16.76 -16.95
C GLU A 569 -0.65 -16.71 -18.48
N PHE A 570 0.12 -15.97 -19.28
CA PHE A 570 -0.02 -15.97 -20.74
C PHE A 570 0.08 -17.37 -21.36
N LEU A 571 1.08 -18.13 -20.92
CA LEU A 571 1.32 -19.48 -21.44
C LEU A 571 0.18 -20.45 -21.07
N ASN A 572 -0.35 -20.32 -19.87
CA ASN A 572 -1.50 -21.10 -19.42
C ASN A 572 -2.74 -20.81 -20.28
N ASP A 573 -3.03 -19.52 -20.54
CA ASP A 573 -4.15 -19.11 -21.38
C ASP A 573 -4.02 -19.63 -22.83
N TRP A 574 -2.79 -19.84 -23.31
CA TRP A 574 -2.53 -20.40 -24.62
C TRP A 574 -2.44 -21.95 -24.63
N GLY A 575 -2.90 -22.60 -23.54
CA GLY A 575 -3.01 -24.05 -23.45
C GLY A 575 -1.67 -24.79 -23.27
N CYS A 576 -0.62 -24.10 -22.82
CA CYS A 576 0.67 -24.73 -22.57
C CYS A 576 0.69 -25.54 -21.24
N ASN A 577 1.48 -26.61 -21.24
CA ASN A 577 1.82 -27.33 -20.00
C ASN A 577 3.09 -26.72 -19.43
N VAL A 578 2.93 -25.87 -18.42
CA VAL A 578 4.01 -25.06 -17.90
C VAL A 578 4.67 -25.68 -16.67
N THR A 579 6.01 -25.71 -16.67
CA THR A 579 6.83 -25.99 -15.48
C THR A 579 7.70 -24.77 -15.20
N VAL A 580 7.58 -24.18 -14.03
CA VAL A 580 8.41 -23.07 -13.56
C VAL A 580 9.52 -23.63 -12.69
N ILE A 581 10.79 -23.34 -13.05
CA ILE A 581 11.95 -23.67 -12.22
C ILE A 581 12.53 -22.44 -11.54
N GLU A 582 12.90 -22.58 -10.26
CA GLU A 582 13.45 -21.51 -9.44
C GLU A 582 14.65 -22.01 -8.64
N MET A 583 15.76 -21.29 -8.71
CA MET A 583 16.99 -21.64 -7.99
C MET A 583 16.84 -21.45 -6.48
N ALA A 584 16.07 -20.47 -6.04
CA ALA A 584 15.78 -20.23 -4.64
C ALA A 584 14.83 -21.30 -4.04
N PRO A 585 14.78 -21.44 -2.71
CA PRO A 585 13.93 -22.43 -2.06
C PRO A 585 12.44 -22.10 -2.04
N GLU A 586 12.06 -20.92 -2.51
CA GLU A 586 10.67 -20.41 -2.53
C GLU A 586 10.33 -19.79 -3.89
N VAL A 587 9.04 -19.70 -4.19
CA VAL A 587 8.53 -19.03 -5.39
C VAL A 587 8.60 -17.52 -5.18
N ALA A 588 8.98 -16.79 -6.23
CA ALA A 588 9.09 -15.33 -6.25
C ALA A 588 9.89 -14.74 -5.08
N PRO A 589 11.16 -15.18 -4.89
CA PRO A 589 11.97 -14.76 -3.75
C PRO A 589 12.10 -13.23 -3.68
N GLY A 590 11.83 -12.67 -2.49
CA GLY A 590 11.92 -11.23 -2.23
C GLY A 590 10.76 -10.39 -2.79
N ALA A 591 9.82 -10.98 -3.52
CA ALA A 591 8.62 -10.29 -3.96
C ALA A 591 7.64 -10.05 -2.79
N TRP A 592 6.82 -9.01 -2.90
CA TRP A 592 5.79 -8.75 -1.90
C TRP A 592 4.69 -9.81 -1.98
N PHE A 593 4.41 -10.47 -0.85
CA PHE A 593 3.54 -11.67 -0.81
C PHE A 593 2.16 -11.47 -1.45
N GLN A 594 1.54 -10.29 -1.29
CA GLN A 594 0.22 -9.99 -1.88
C GLN A 594 0.24 -10.05 -3.41
N LEU A 595 1.33 -9.62 -4.05
CA LEU A 595 1.49 -9.71 -5.50
C LEU A 595 1.69 -11.15 -5.94
N VAL A 596 2.42 -11.94 -5.15
CA VAL A 596 2.60 -13.37 -5.41
C VAL A 596 1.28 -14.12 -5.26
N ASP A 597 0.54 -13.87 -4.18
CA ASP A 597 -0.78 -14.49 -3.95
C ASP A 597 -1.77 -14.14 -5.06
N ASP A 598 -1.77 -12.89 -5.54
CA ASP A 598 -2.62 -12.42 -6.62
C ASP A 598 -2.33 -13.15 -7.95
N GLU A 599 -1.04 -13.31 -8.32
CA GLU A 599 -0.63 -14.09 -9.50
C GLU A 599 -0.94 -15.58 -9.34
N MET A 600 -0.60 -16.14 -8.19
CA MET A 600 -0.81 -17.56 -7.92
C MET A 600 -2.29 -17.97 -7.92
N GLU A 601 -3.19 -17.08 -7.51
CA GLU A 601 -4.63 -17.30 -7.56
C GLU A 601 -5.11 -17.54 -9.01
N ARG A 602 -4.52 -16.83 -9.99
CA ARG A 602 -4.82 -17.00 -11.42
C ARG A 602 -4.09 -18.18 -12.07
N ILE A 603 -2.90 -18.53 -11.59
CA ILE A 603 -2.09 -19.63 -12.14
C ILE A 603 -2.53 -21.01 -11.65
N LYS A 604 -2.90 -21.15 -10.37
CA LYS A 604 -3.27 -22.43 -9.73
C LYS A 604 -4.29 -23.28 -10.50
N PRO A 605 -5.36 -22.73 -11.10
CA PRO A 605 -6.36 -23.52 -11.80
C PRO A 605 -5.82 -24.32 -12.99
N PHE A 606 -4.70 -23.92 -13.57
CA PHE A 606 -4.11 -24.54 -14.77
C PHE A 606 -3.17 -25.71 -14.47
N GLY A 607 -2.89 -25.98 -13.19
CA GLY A 607 -2.04 -27.10 -12.77
C GLY A 607 -0.56 -26.91 -13.09
N THR A 608 -0.09 -25.67 -13.22
CA THR A 608 1.33 -25.31 -13.39
C THR A 608 2.19 -25.94 -12.31
N LYS A 609 3.32 -26.54 -12.71
CA LYS A 609 4.28 -27.15 -11.79
C LYS A 609 5.35 -26.15 -11.37
N PHE A 610 5.62 -26.05 -10.10
CA PHE A 610 6.72 -25.24 -9.54
C PHE A 610 7.80 -26.13 -8.96
N MET A 611 9.03 -25.97 -9.43
CA MET A 611 10.23 -26.70 -8.96
C MET A 611 11.21 -25.69 -8.38
N THR A 612 11.12 -25.48 -7.08
CA THR A 612 12.08 -24.62 -6.32
C THR A 612 13.39 -25.35 -6.05
N SER A 613 14.41 -24.64 -5.61
CA SER A 613 15.78 -25.16 -5.44
C SER A 613 16.29 -25.89 -6.70
N THR A 614 15.89 -25.42 -7.90
CA THR A 614 16.18 -26.05 -9.18
C THR A 614 16.87 -25.06 -10.11
N LYS A 615 18.15 -25.31 -10.40
CA LYS A 615 19.01 -24.48 -11.24
C LYS A 615 19.01 -24.99 -12.68
N LEU A 616 18.91 -24.09 -13.64
CA LEU A 616 19.15 -24.36 -15.05
C LEU A 616 20.65 -24.60 -15.29
N THR A 617 21.01 -25.73 -15.92
CA THR A 617 22.41 -26.07 -16.24
C THR A 617 22.68 -26.20 -17.74
N GLY A 618 21.62 -26.40 -18.56
CA GLY A 618 21.75 -26.49 -20.01
C GLY A 618 20.39 -26.62 -20.68
N ILE A 619 20.35 -26.35 -21.99
CA ILE A 619 19.15 -26.45 -22.82
C ILE A 619 19.51 -27.24 -24.07
N GLU A 620 18.77 -28.33 -24.30
CA GLU A 620 18.82 -29.11 -25.52
C GLU A 620 17.56 -28.85 -26.37
N GLU A 621 17.44 -29.46 -27.56
CA GLU A 621 16.33 -29.22 -28.50
C GLU A 621 14.94 -29.45 -27.87
N LYS A 622 14.80 -30.50 -27.04
CA LYS A 622 13.51 -30.87 -26.38
C LYS A 622 13.63 -31.13 -24.88
N THR A 623 14.72 -30.66 -24.25
CA THR A 623 15.01 -30.99 -22.87
C THR A 623 15.73 -29.83 -22.18
N VAL A 624 15.30 -29.50 -20.99
CA VAL A 624 16.01 -28.60 -20.06
C VAL A 624 16.77 -29.43 -19.05
N LEU A 625 18.07 -29.21 -18.95
CA LEU A 625 18.95 -29.85 -17.96
C LEU A 625 18.94 -29.02 -16.67
N THR A 626 18.77 -29.69 -15.53
CA THR A 626 18.66 -29.06 -14.24
C THR A 626 19.59 -29.67 -13.21
N GLU A 627 19.83 -28.93 -12.13
CA GLU A 627 20.56 -29.38 -10.95
C GLU A 627 19.82 -28.87 -9.71
N ASN A 628 19.60 -29.75 -8.73
CA ASN A 628 19.05 -29.32 -7.46
C ASN A 628 20.09 -28.48 -6.71
N ALA A 629 19.77 -27.23 -6.39
CA ALA A 629 20.70 -26.27 -5.79
C ALA A 629 21.17 -26.65 -4.37
N LYS A 630 20.43 -27.56 -3.70
CA LYS A 630 20.78 -28.02 -2.33
C LYS A 630 21.56 -29.32 -2.34
N THR A 631 21.18 -30.27 -3.21
CA THR A 631 21.75 -31.65 -3.20
C THR A 631 22.77 -31.87 -4.30
N GLY A 632 22.81 -31.02 -5.34
CA GLY A 632 23.64 -31.23 -6.54
C GLY A 632 23.10 -32.33 -7.46
N GLU A 633 21.93 -32.88 -7.19
CA GLU A 633 21.32 -33.91 -8.02
C GLU A 633 20.96 -33.36 -9.39
N LYS A 634 21.38 -34.02 -10.45
CA LYS A 634 21.09 -33.65 -11.82
C LYS A 634 19.75 -34.22 -12.28
N GLY A 635 19.00 -33.43 -13.01
CA GLY A 635 17.73 -33.80 -13.57
C GLY A 635 17.53 -33.27 -14.99
N SER A 636 16.39 -33.66 -15.59
CA SER A 636 15.99 -33.16 -16.88
C SER A 636 14.47 -33.02 -16.97
N ILE A 637 14.02 -32.01 -17.71
CA ILE A 637 12.61 -31.68 -17.90
C ILE A 637 12.34 -31.63 -19.41
N PRO A 638 11.38 -32.43 -19.93
CA PRO A 638 10.96 -32.34 -21.32
C PRO A 638 10.34 -30.95 -21.61
N ALA A 639 10.84 -30.27 -22.61
CA ALA A 639 10.39 -28.93 -23.00
C ALA A 639 10.46 -28.74 -24.51
N ASP A 640 9.39 -28.20 -25.10
CA ASP A 640 9.37 -27.79 -26.50
C ASP A 640 9.83 -26.34 -26.64
N ALA A 641 9.68 -25.54 -25.59
CA ALA A 641 10.19 -24.18 -25.51
C ALA A 641 10.66 -23.83 -24.10
N VAL A 642 11.57 -22.85 -24.02
CA VAL A 642 12.14 -22.33 -22.77
C VAL A 642 11.99 -20.82 -22.72
N VAL A 643 11.44 -20.30 -21.64
CA VAL A 643 11.23 -18.87 -21.42
C VAL A 643 12.10 -18.38 -20.27
N LEU A 644 12.97 -17.41 -20.54
CA LEU A 644 13.89 -16.87 -19.55
C LEU A 644 13.30 -15.66 -18.84
N SER A 645 13.16 -15.73 -17.51
CA SER A 645 12.76 -14.66 -16.61
C SER A 645 13.79 -14.50 -15.48
N LEU A 646 15.03 -14.22 -15.86
CA LEU A 646 16.19 -14.22 -14.97
C LEU A 646 16.52 -12.84 -14.38
N GLY A 647 15.59 -11.89 -14.48
CA GLY A 647 15.79 -10.49 -14.08
C GLY A 647 16.49 -9.67 -15.14
N VAL A 648 16.99 -8.50 -14.75
CA VAL A 648 17.60 -7.51 -15.65
C VAL A 648 18.98 -7.11 -15.15
N ARG A 649 19.83 -6.62 -16.07
CA ARG A 649 21.08 -5.96 -15.76
C ARG A 649 21.04 -4.48 -16.13
N PRO A 650 21.72 -3.60 -15.36
CA PRO A 650 21.83 -2.18 -15.68
C PRO A 650 22.37 -1.92 -17.09
N VAL A 651 21.83 -0.90 -17.76
CA VAL A 651 22.33 -0.35 -19.00
C VAL A 651 22.88 1.05 -18.72
N ASN A 652 24.17 1.15 -18.40
CA ASN A 652 24.80 2.41 -17.96
C ASN A 652 26.13 2.72 -18.67
N GLY A 653 26.42 2.12 -19.82
CA GLY A 653 27.63 2.36 -20.60
C GLY A 653 27.84 3.85 -20.91
N LEU A 654 26.75 4.58 -21.13
CA LEU A 654 26.76 6.01 -21.40
C LEU A 654 27.43 6.84 -20.29
N VAL A 655 27.35 6.42 -19.01
CA VAL A 655 28.03 7.11 -17.89
C VAL A 655 29.53 7.09 -18.09
N LYS A 656 30.11 5.96 -18.53
CA LYS A 656 31.53 5.84 -18.81
C LYS A 656 31.94 6.66 -20.03
N GLU A 657 31.16 6.61 -21.12
CA GLU A 657 31.42 7.38 -22.32
C GLU A 657 31.42 8.89 -22.06
N LEU A 658 30.48 9.40 -21.24
CA LEU A 658 30.41 10.79 -20.82
C LEU A 658 31.63 11.17 -19.93
N ALA A 659 32.04 10.29 -19.03
CA ALA A 659 33.21 10.53 -18.19
C ALA A 659 34.49 10.65 -19.01
N GLU A 660 34.65 9.89 -20.10
CA GLU A 660 35.75 10.01 -21.06
C GLU A 660 35.77 11.37 -21.77
N LEU A 661 34.62 12.04 -21.89
CA LEU A 661 34.46 13.41 -22.40
C LEU A 661 34.52 14.49 -21.32
N GLY A 662 34.84 14.12 -20.08
CA GLY A 662 34.93 15.04 -18.93
C GLY A 662 33.57 15.47 -18.36
N ILE A 663 32.50 14.78 -18.69
CA ILE A 663 31.12 15.09 -18.20
C ILE A 663 30.75 14.14 -17.08
N SER A 664 30.37 14.70 -15.93
CA SER A 664 29.84 13.92 -14.81
C SER A 664 28.36 13.60 -15.06
N ALA A 665 27.98 12.30 -14.98
CA ALA A 665 26.62 11.83 -15.14
C ALA A 665 26.23 10.89 -13.99
N VAL A 666 24.95 10.96 -13.58
CA VAL A 666 24.41 10.13 -12.49
C VAL A 666 23.44 9.12 -13.07
N ALA A 667 23.72 7.81 -12.84
CA ALA A 667 22.79 6.73 -13.19
C ALA A 667 21.69 6.59 -12.13
N VAL A 668 20.43 6.52 -12.56
CA VAL A 668 19.25 6.37 -11.69
C VAL A 668 18.33 5.26 -12.17
N GLY A 669 17.47 4.76 -11.28
CA GLY A 669 16.61 3.62 -11.57
C GLY A 669 17.42 2.39 -11.94
N ASP A 670 16.91 1.55 -12.83
CA ASP A 670 17.57 0.30 -13.24
C ASP A 670 18.90 0.50 -13.98
N ALA A 671 19.21 1.71 -14.44
CA ALA A 671 20.54 2.04 -14.94
C ALA A 671 21.58 2.08 -13.82
N GLY A 672 21.18 2.41 -12.58
CA GLY A 672 22.01 2.35 -11.38
C GLY A 672 21.90 1.01 -10.67
N SER A 673 20.68 0.61 -10.30
CA SER A 673 20.37 -0.65 -9.60
C SER A 673 18.96 -1.10 -9.94
N SER A 674 18.82 -2.36 -10.34
CA SER A 674 17.53 -2.96 -10.66
C SER A 674 16.58 -2.96 -9.46
N GLY A 675 15.31 -2.61 -9.70
CA GLY A 675 14.34 -2.51 -8.63
C GLY A 675 12.89 -2.40 -9.14
N THR A 676 12.03 -1.87 -8.29
CA THR A 676 10.61 -1.62 -8.58
C THR A 676 10.41 -0.19 -9.13
N ILE A 677 9.18 0.13 -9.57
CA ILE A 677 8.81 1.52 -9.91
C ILE A 677 9.12 2.48 -8.76
N ALA A 678 8.89 2.05 -7.52
CA ALA A 678 9.22 2.85 -6.34
C ALA A 678 10.72 3.13 -6.23
N ASP A 679 11.55 2.09 -6.36
CA ASP A 679 13.01 2.23 -6.30
C ASP A 679 13.52 3.15 -7.41
N ALA A 680 12.95 3.05 -8.61
CA ALA A 680 13.28 3.92 -9.74
C ALA A 680 12.95 5.40 -9.45
N CYS A 681 11.75 5.70 -8.97
CA CYS A 681 11.33 7.07 -8.65
C CYS A 681 12.11 7.64 -7.46
N HIS A 682 12.29 6.87 -6.38
CA HIS A 682 13.00 7.35 -5.19
C HIS A 682 14.48 7.57 -5.45
N SER A 683 15.17 6.65 -6.16
CA SER A 683 16.58 6.83 -6.52
C SER A 683 16.79 8.09 -7.38
N ALA A 684 15.88 8.36 -8.30
CA ALA A 684 15.93 9.55 -9.16
C ALA A 684 15.72 10.84 -8.36
N TYR A 685 14.71 10.86 -7.50
CA TYR A 685 14.44 12.01 -6.63
C TYR A 685 15.62 12.31 -5.71
N ASP A 686 16.12 11.29 -5.01
CA ASP A 686 17.22 11.45 -4.06
C ASP A 686 18.53 11.87 -4.77
N ALA A 687 18.81 11.31 -5.96
CA ALA A 687 19.95 11.72 -6.77
C ALA A 687 19.87 13.22 -7.14
N VAL A 688 18.71 13.67 -7.64
CA VAL A 688 18.50 15.08 -8.03
C VAL A 688 18.59 16.01 -6.81
N MET A 689 18.03 15.64 -5.66
CA MET A 689 18.10 16.45 -4.44
C MET A 689 19.51 16.56 -3.86
N ASN A 690 20.43 15.67 -4.21
CA ASN A 690 21.84 15.72 -3.81
C ASN A 690 22.74 16.49 -4.80
N ILE A 691 22.22 16.97 -5.93
CA ILE A 691 22.95 17.86 -6.86
C ILE A 691 23.09 19.23 -6.21
N LYS A 692 24.35 19.70 -6.14
CA LYS A 692 24.71 21.02 -5.60
C LYS A 692 24.64 22.10 -6.67
#